data_b902f278cab6fcd9ff1e2bc057aaa06a
#
_entry.id   b902f278cab6fcd9ff1e2bc057aaa06a
#
_cell.length_a   1.000
_cell.length_b   1.000
_cell.length_c   1.000
_cell.angle_alpha   90.00
_cell.angle_beta   90.00
_cell.angle_gamma   90.00
#
_symmetry.space_group_name_H-M   'P 1'
#
loop_
_entity.id
_entity.type
_entity.pdbx_description
1 polymer ?
#
loop_
_entity_poly.entity_id
_entity_poly.type
_entity_poly.pdbx_seq_one_letter_code
_entity_poly.pdbx_strand_id
1 'polypeptide(L)'
;MLNSRIYIISFLFLLNSFAFGNLIRPSDGDELNYIHILFEWEQQPDAIGYNLQVSTDEFFNNLILDVDETYTVYIDSDNFNWNDTYYWRVRSIMDCDGCEYGDWIGTSMFSISQSTPPYIDEGVEIESSTDIYQDDLLEDGYVAIGAFSPGPHSFIIDKYGNEIWNSGILLENEGWFSDGFILNHINEYGNISGYSGLNYPYNTGMKANTDMDVVWSTMNPEPVDMHEFKQISNGNYMGFQNVYAVGPIPSDNFMTETFQMLGYQADGVTPEFPWFGQKIVEWNSDHEVVWSWNPFDHFTMDDFDNYGGTWWYSFNEGSHDWMHSNAFHFDEEESVIYVSHRHLSRISKIAYPSGDVIWNMGLPAEYNTGDNNICTDLRFSFQHNIQLVDDGDLLFFDNGNLSEMLLGDSNPTTRIRRIRVIDNSYCETIWEYELPPNLYGSAAGSVQLLDNGNYSIYTIGTGSVIEVTPEQEIIWKHTGNINSAWGWYYRAYKIPSIHPDAFSVIADNYTVDENSNNIIQISGNSLDFTIINKSGYTQPYQFSFGESTDGPPMFDYEEGDFTLGPNESIELSFAVLDGNISSTNINFSIWPVHHDYALKELSYNITTNDTLLGDLNGDGTINVVDIVMLVNIILNGEEYNPVADLNSDGTINVVD
;
A
#
# COMPACT_ATOMS: atom_id res chain seq x y z
N MET A 1 10.61 -31.04 14.79
CA MET A 1 9.88 -30.88 16.06
C MET A 1 9.19 -29.54 15.96
N LEU A 2 7.88 -29.55 15.74
CA LEU A 2 7.06 -28.36 15.58
C LEU A 2 7.04 -27.55 16.89
N ASN A 3 7.49 -26.31 16.85
CA ASN A 3 7.16 -25.33 17.90
C ASN A 3 5.97 -24.50 17.40
N SER A 4 4.79 -24.90 17.84
CA SER A 4 3.58 -24.09 17.72
C SER A 4 3.69 -22.88 18.66
N ARG A 5 3.84 -21.68 18.11
CA ARG A 5 3.61 -20.44 18.85
C ARG A 5 2.11 -20.19 18.93
N ILE A 6 1.58 -20.40 20.11
CA ILE A 6 0.21 -20.04 20.49
C ILE A 6 0.22 -18.53 20.73
N TYR A 7 -0.53 -17.78 19.94
CA TYR A 7 -0.83 -16.39 20.22
C TYR A 7 -1.79 -16.33 21.44
N ILE A 8 -1.26 -15.88 22.55
CA ILE A 8 -2.04 -15.56 23.75
C ILE A 8 -2.49 -14.10 23.57
N ILE A 9 -3.79 -13.91 23.32
CA ILE A 9 -4.45 -12.62 23.49
C ILE A 9 -4.42 -12.30 24.97
N SER A 10 -3.55 -11.40 25.38
CA SER A 10 -3.50 -10.89 26.75
C SER A 10 -4.53 -9.79 26.90
N PHE A 11 -5.66 -10.11 27.52
CA PHE A 11 -6.50 -9.10 28.15
C PHE A 11 -5.71 -8.50 29.33
N LEU A 12 -5.20 -7.30 29.17
CA LEU A 12 -4.64 -6.54 30.29
C LEU A 12 -5.77 -5.76 30.97
N PHE A 13 -5.97 -6.09 32.23
CA PHE A 13 -6.80 -5.29 33.14
C PHE A 13 -6.19 -3.91 33.34
N LEU A 14 -6.98 -2.86 33.07
CA LEU A 14 -6.70 -1.48 33.42
C LEU A 14 -6.50 -1.34 34.94
N LEU A 15 -5.28 -1.06 35.35
CA LEU A 15 -4.99 -0.39 36.59
C LEU A 15 -4.91 1.12 36.29
N ASN A 16 -5.75 1.90 36.92
CA ASN A 16 -5.70 3.36 36.87
C ASN A 16 -4.28 3.86 37.20
N SER A 17 -3.52 4.22 36.18
CA SER A 17 -2.37 5.12 36.28
C SER A 17 -2.78 6.43 35.64
N PHE A 18 -2.44 7.54 36.24
CA PHE A 18 -2.59 8.89 35.67
C PHE A 18 -2.16 8.87 34.23
N ALA A 19 -3.08 9.19 33.33
CA ALA A 19 -2.84 9.11 31.91
C ALA A 19 -1.88 10.23 31.49
N PHE A 20 -0.60 9.92 31.48
CA PHE A 20 0.32 10.58 30.57
C PHE A 20 0.04 9.96 29.20
N GLY A 21 -0.11 10.76 28.14
CA GLY A 21 -0.29 10.27 26.79
C GLY A 21 0.85 9.34 26.40
N ASN A 22 0.59 8.46 25.45
CA ASN A 22 1.57 7.45 25.03
C ASN A 22 2.30 7.91 23.77
N LEU A 23 3.56 7.55 23.67
CA LEU A 23 4.29 7.50 22.41
C LEU A 23 3.88 6.21 21.71
N ILE A 24 3.37 6.30 20.47
CA ILE A 24 2.73 5.17 19.78
C ILE A 24 3.70 4.51 18.81
N ARG A 25 4.25 5.29 17.87
CA ARG A 25 5.21 4.82 16.86
C ARG A 25 6.40 5.78 16.74
N PRO A 26 7.63 5.24 16.71
CA PRO A 26 8.03 3.88 17.03
C PRO A 26 7.85 3.56 18.52
N SER A 27 7.41 2.33 18.84
CA SER A 27 7.26 1.88 20.22
C SER A 27 8.62 1.63 20.88
N ASP A 28 8.65 1.58 22.22
CA ASP A 28 9.89 1.37 22.94
C ASP A 28 10.50 -0.01 22.68
N GLY A 29 11.68 -0.04 22.10
CA GLY A 29 12.41 -1.24 21.72
C GLY A 29 12.18 -1.74 20.31
N ASP A 30 11.43 -1.03 19.47
CA ASP A 30 11.21 -1.41 18.08
C ASP A 30 12.52 -1.48 17.28
N GLU A 31 12.59 -2.44 16.36
CA GLU A 31 13.62 -2.54 15.34
C GLU A 31 12.98 -2.33 13.97
N LEU A 32 13.24 -1.18 13.35
CA LEU A 32 12.63 -0.76 12.10
C LEU A 32 13.45 -1.23 10.89
N ASN A 33 12.78 -1.51 9.80
CA ASN A 33 13.37 -1.91 8.51
C ASN A 33 13.37 -0.77 7.48
N TYR A 34 13.36 0.48 7.94
CA TYR A 34 13.36 1.69 7.12
C TYR A 34 14.00 2.88 7.84
N ILE A 35 14.38 3.90 7.05
CA ILE A 35 15.00 5.14 7.51
C ILE A 35 14.11 6.38 7.37
N HIS A 36 12.93 6.26 6.77
CA HIS A 36 11.89 7.29 6.78
C HIS A 36 10.93 7.02 7.95
N ILE A 37 11.14 7.70 9.06
CA ILE A 37 10.52 7.33 10.34
C ILE A 37 9.18 8.03 10.52
N LEU A 38 8.14 7.25 10.79
CA LEU A 38 6.84 7.73 11.21
C LEU A 38 6.79 7.82 12.73
N PHE A 39 6.68 9.05 13.25
CA PHE A 39 6.42 9.33 14.66
C PHE A 39 4.92 9.55 14.87
N GLU A 40 4.36 8.90 15.87
CA GLU A 40 2.96 9.02 16.26
C GLU A 40 2.82 9.00 17.78
N TRP A 41 1.96 9.88 18.31
CA TRP A 41 1.69 10.02 19.73
C TRP A 41 0.23 10.36 20.00
N GLU A 42 -0.22 10.16 21.25
CA GLU A 42 -1.56 10.51 21.68
C GLU A 42 -1.71 12.03 21.87
N GLN A 43 -2.88 12.54 21.48
CA GLN A 43 -3.25 13.94 21.74
C GLN A 43 -3.20 14.24 23.25
N GLN A 44 -2.67 15.42 23.60
CA GLN A 44 -2.61 15.91 24.98
C GLN A 44 -3.67 16.96 25.20
N PRO A 45 -4.25 17.01 26.43
CA PRO A 45 -5.18 18.07 26.81
C PRO A 45 -4.54 19.47 26.68
N ASP A 46 -5.34 20.45 26.25
CA ASP A 46 -4.95 21.84 26.07
C ASP A 46 -3.79 22.12 25.11
N ALA A 47 -3.34 21.08 24.37
CA ALA A 47 -2.27 21.24 23.41
C ALA A 47 -2.76 21.93 22.12
N ILE A 48 -2.03 22.96 21.69
CA ILE A 48 -2.21 23.61 20.37
C ILE A 48 -1.21 23.10 19.33
N GLY A 49 -0.29 22.25 19.74
CA GLY A 49 0.74 21.62 18.93
C GLY A 49 1.70 20.82 19.81
N TYR A 50 2.78 20.35 19.21
CA TYR A 50 3.74 19.45 19.85
C TYR A 50 5.16 19.80 19.43
N ASN A 51 6.11 19.65 20.36
CA ASN A 51 7.52 19.70 20.06
C ASN A 51 8.10 18.29 20.14
N LEU A 52 8.53 17.76 18.99
CA LEU A 52 9.18 16.46 18.84
C LEU A 52 10.70 16.63 18.89
N GLN A 53 11.38 15.85 19.70
CA GLN A 53 12.83 15.77 19.72
C GLN A 53 13.31 14.34 19.52
N VAL A 54 14.36 14.16 18.69
CA VAL A 54 15.06 12.90 18.51
C VAL A 54 16.55 13.09 18.73
N SER A 55 17.19 12.12 19.42
CA SER A 55 18.59 12.15 19.80
C SER A 55 19.27 10.81 19.56
N THR A 56 20.58 10.83 19.35
CA THR A 56 21.44 9.64 19.33
C THR A 56 21.88 9.17 20.72
N ASP A 57 21.51 9.89 21.79
CA ASP A 57 21.79 9.49 23.18
C ASP A 57 20.58 9.69 24.09
N GLU A 58 20.47 8.82 25.12
CA GLU A 58 19.36 8.77 26.08
C GLU A 58 19.15 10.04 26.92
N PHE A 59 20.15 10.94 26.96
CA PHE A 59 20.11 12.19 27.72
C PHE A 59 19.75 13.40 26.86
N PHE A 60 19.50 13.20 25.55
CA PHE A 60 19.16 14.26 24.58
C PHE A 60 20.22 15.37 24.49
N ASN A 61 21.51 15.02 24.62
CA ASN A 61 22.59 15.97 24.41
C ASN A 61 22.94 16.17 22.93
N ASN A 62 22.66 15.17 22.07
CA ASN A 62 22.96 15.19 20.65
C ASN A 62 21.65 15.06 19.84
N LEU A 63 20.90 16.15 19.79
CA LEU A 63 19.66 16.20 19.00
C LEU A 63 19.99 16.13 17.50
N ILE A 64 19.29 15.26 16.78
CA ILE A 64 19.29 15.19 15.32
C ILE A 64 18.02 15.79 14.74
N LEU A 65 16.93 15.85 15.54
CA LEU A 65 15.67 16.46 15.16
C LEU A 65 15.13 17.24 16.36
N ASP A 66 14.62 18.45 16.10
CA ASP A 66 13.91 19.30 17.07
C ASP A 66 12.92 20.15 16.28
N VAL A 67 11.65 19.71 16.20
CA VAL A 67 10.63 20.29 15.34
C VAL A 67 9.33 20.50 16.10
N ASP A 68 8.57 21.51 15.68
CA ASP A 68 7.22 21.76 16.13
C ASP A 68 6.22 21.25 15.08
N GLU A 69 5.21 20.51 15.51
CA GLU A 69 4.16 19.94 14.67
C GLU A 69 2.78 20.25 15.29
N THR A 70 1.79 20.51 14.45
CA THR A 70 0.41 20.79 14.89
C THR A 70 -0.35 19.50 15.21
N TYR A 71 -0.07 18.45 14.48
CA TYR A 71 -0.78 17.18 14.55
C TYR A 71 -0.02 16.14 15.38
N THR A 72 -0.64 14.99 15.63
CA THR A 72 -0.06 13.90 16.41
C THR A 72 0.75 12.90 15.59
N VAL A 73 1.11 13.26 14.37
CA VAL A 73 1.89 12.44 13.42
C VAL A 73 2.90 13.29 12.68
N TYR A 74 4.15 12.80 12.62
CA TYR A 74 5.24 13.41 11.86
C TYR A 74 6.07 12.35 11.14
N ILE A 75 6.44 12.60 9.87
CA ILE A 75 7.33 11.72 9.11
C ILE A 75 8.62 12.47 8.82
N ASP A 76 9.75 11.89 9.22
CA ASP A 76 11.09 12.39 8.89
C ASP A 76 11.77 11.47 7.89
N SER A 77 12.31 12.04 6.81
CA SER A 77 12.96 11.32 5.71
C SER A 77 14.47 11.59 5.59
N ASP A 78 15.05 12.46 6.44
CA ASP A 78 16.37 13.02 6.17
C ASP A 78 17.43 12.71 7.25
N ASN A 79 17.01 12.37 8.48
CA ASN A 79 17.91 12.40 9.64
C ASN A 79 18.36 11.02 10.13
N PHE A 80 17.93 9.94 9.52
CA PHE A 80 18.14 8.59 10.04
C PHE A 80 19.07 7.75 9.17
N ASN A 81 19.80 6.84 9.82
CA ASN A 81 20.74 5.94 9.15
C ASN A 81 20.49 4.48 9.56
N TRP A 82 20.82 3.58 8.68
CA TRP A 82 20.83 2.14 8.94
C TRP A 82 21.84 1.78 10.05
N ASN A 83 21.53 0.74 10.83
CA ASN A 83 22.32 0.21 11.96
C ASN A 83 22.48 1.15 13.16
N ASP A 84 21.72 2.21 13.27
CA ASP A 84 21.77 3.16 14.37
C ASP A 84 20.62 2.97 15.36
N THR A 85 20.79 3.52 16.58
CA THR A 85 19.79 3.53 17.64
C THR A 85 19.48 4.97 18.02
N TYR A 86 18.19 5.25 18.24
CA TYR A 86 17.69 6.59 18.50
C TYR A 86 16.76 6.61 19.70
N TYR A 87 16.67 7.79 20.34
CA TYR A 87 15.78 8.11 21.45
C TYR A 87 14.89 9.27 21.03
N TRP A 88 13.60 9.18 21.32
CA TRP A 88 12.68 10.25 20.97
C TRP A 88 11.72 10.56 22.09
N ARG A 89 11.19 11.78 22.08
CA ARG A 89 10.25 12.29 23.05
C ARG A 89 9.41 13.41 22.46
N VAL A 90 8.22 13.61 23.02
CA VAL A 90 7.28 14.67 22.62
C VAL A 90 6.79 15.40 23.85
N ARG A 91 6.50 16.67 23.69
CA ARG A 91 5.77 17.49 24.67
C ARG A 91 4.77 18.40 23.97
N SER A 92 3.69 18.77 24.65
CA SER A 92 2.70 19.72 24.14
C SER A 92 3.26 21.14 24.06
N ILE A 93 2.78 21.90 23.08
CA ILE A 93 2.86 23.35 22.99
C ILE A 93 1.55 23.89 23.54
N MET A 94 1.61 24.86 24.44
CA MET A 94 0.46 25.38 25.18
C MET A 94 0.19 26.84 24.82
N ASP A 95 -1.10 27.24 24.72
CA ASP A 95 -1.50 28.63 24.55
C ASP A 95 -1.69 29.29 25.91
N CYS A 96 -0.59 29.72 26.54
CA CYS A 96 -0.66 30.39 27.82
C CYS A 96 0.51 31.38 28.05
N ASP A 97 0.24 32.49 28.73
CA ASP A 97 1.25 33.50 29.10
C ASP A 97 2.32 32.88 30.03
N GLY A 98 3.52 32.58 29.45
CA GLY A 98 4.69 32.11 30.21
C GLY A 98 4.82 30.59 30.37
N CYS A 99 4.00 29.79 29.69
CA CYS A 99 4.13 28.34 29.60
C CYS A 99 4.13 27.91 28.13
N GLU A 100 5.27 28.05 27.47
CA GLU A 100 5.41 27.71 26.05
C GLU A 100 5.30 26.18 25.80
N TYR A 101 5.76 25.38 26.77
CA TYR A 101 5.79 23.91 26.66
C TYR A 101 5.25 23.22 27.91
N GLY A 102 4.53 22.14 27.72
CA GLY A 102 4.16 21.19 28.76
C GLY A 102 5.32 20.26 29.14
N ASP A 103 5.02 19.30 30.02
CA ASP A 103 5.97 18.25 30.40
C ASP A 103 6.18 17.26 29.22
N TRP A 104 7.32 16.56 29.21
CA TRP A 104 7.58 15.49 28.26
C TRP A 104 6.61 14.32 28.51
N ILE A 105 5.92 13.86 27.46
CA ILE A 105 4.97 12.74 27.50
C ILE A 105 5.67 11.44 27.92
N GLY A 106 6.90 11.24 27.46
CA GLY A 106 7.73 10.08 27.75
C GLY A 106 9.02 10.12 26.96
N THR A 107 9.78 9.07 27.03
CA THR A 107 10.94 8.80 26.17
C THR A 107 10.85 7.37 25.68
N SER A 108 11.00 7.17 24.39
CA SER A 108 11.02 5.87 23.73
C SER A 108 12.36 5.70 22.99
N MET A 109 12.76 4.47 22.78
CA MET A 109 13.97 4.08 22.05
C MET A 109 13.60 3.14 20.93
N PHE A 110 14.20 3.33 19.75
CA PHE A 110 14.11 2.39 18.64
C PHE A 110 15.48 2.22 17.97
N SER A 111 15.63 1.13 17.26
CA SER A 111 16.80 0.86 16.42
C SER A 111 16.36 0.69 14.97
N ILE A 112 17.28 0.93 14.05
CA ILE A 112 17.10 0.66 12.64
C ILE A 112 17.99 -0.51 12.26
N SER A 113 17.42 -1.52 11.61
CA SER A 113 18.14 -2.70 11.16
C SER A 113 19.18 -2.36 10.09
N GLN A 114 19.77 -3.35 9.46
CA GLN A 114 20.75 -3.12 8.38
C GLN A 114 20.07 -2.93 7.02
N SER A 115 20.73 -2.14 6.15
CA SER A 115 20.37 -2.10 4.73
C SER A 115 20.70 -3.43 4.03
N THR A 116 20.14 -3.62 2.83
CA THR A 116 20.46 -4.78 1.99
C THR A 116 21.97 -4.87 1.75
N PRO A 117 22.63 -6.00 2.09
CA PRO A 117 24.06 -6.14 1.84
C PRO A 117 24.38 -6.07 0.34
N PRO A 118 25.55 -5.53 -0.05
CA PRO A 118 25.94 -5.50 -1.44
C PRO A 118 26.07 -6.92 -2.01
N TYR A 119 25.68 -7.09 -3.27
CA TYR A 119 25.87 -8.33 -3.98
C TYR A 119 27.35 -8.53 -4.34
N ILE A 120 27.90 -9.69 -4.00
CA ILE A 120 29.30 -10.04 -4.28
C ILE A 120 29.35 -11.20 -5.31
N ASP A 121 29.92 -10.93 -6.49
CA ASP A 121 30.14 -11.94 -7.52
C ASP A 121 31.64 -12.25 -7.63
N GLU A 122 32.04 -13.54 -7.48
CA GLU A 122 33.42 -14.01 -7.50
C GLU A 122 34.39 -13.17 -6.62
N GLY A 123 33.89 -12.58 -5.52
CA GLY A 123 34.66 -11.75 -4.60
C GLY A 123 34.76 -10.28 -5.03
N VAL A 124 34.01 -9.84 -6.02
CA VAL A 124 33.88 -8.45 -6.46
C VAL A 124 32.50 -7.93 -6.07
N GLU A 125 32.47 -6.83 -5.37
CA GLU A 125 31.22 -6.10 -5.08
C GLU A 125 30.67 -5.48 -6.36
N ILE A 126 29.40 -5.74 -6.67
CA ILE A 126 28.70 -5.12 -7.79
C ILE A 126 27.95 -3.91 -7.24
N GLU A 127 28.37 -2.72 -7.61
CA GLU A 127 27.73 -1.47 -7.21
C GLU A 127 26.51 -1.15 -8.08
N SER A 128 25.46 -0.63 -7.46
CA SER A 128 24.36 0.02 -8.17
C SER A 128 24.76 1.43 -8.63
N SER A 129 24.06 1.94 -9.62
CA SER A 129 24.28 3.32 -10.08
C SER A 129 22.98 4.01 -10.42
N THR A 130 22.93 5.32 -10.15
CA THR A 130 21.77 6.15 -10.48
C THR A 130 22.21 7.38 -11.26
N ASP A 131 21.57 7.62 -12.39
CA ASP A 131 21.77 8.76 -13.25
C ASP A 131 20.49 9.60 -13.29
N ILE A 132 20.55 10.85 -12.88
CA ILE A 132 19.45 11.82 -12.98
C ILE A 132 19.79 12.77 -14.13
N TYR A 133 19.01 12.72 -15.21
CA TYR A 133 19.27 13.55 -16.41
C TYR A 133 18.48 14.85 -16.38
N GLN A 134 17.21 14.81 -15.87
CA GLN A 134 16.30 15.95 -15.82
C GLN A 134 15.46 15.87 -14.54
N ASP A 135 15.98 16.40 -13.43
CA ASP A 135 15.37 16.29 -12.09
C ASP A 135 14.02 17.02 -11.98
N ASP A 136 13.83 18.10 -12.73
CA ASP A 136 12.62 18.91 -12.74
C ASP A 136 11.42 18.28 -13.47
N LEU A 137 11.64 17.19 -14.18
CA LEU A 137 10.60 16.43 -14.88
C LEU A 137 10.25 15.10 -14.20
N LEU A 138 11.00 14.73 -13.15
CA LEU A 138 10.75 13.47 -12.44
C LEU A 138 9.42 13.51 -11.67
N GLU A 139 8.75 12.37 -11.63
CA GLU A 139 7.69 12.14 -10.65
C GLU A 139 8.32 12.08 -9.25
N ASP A 140 7.73 12.79 -8.30
CA ASP A 140 8.14 12.69 -6.91
C ASP A 140 7.87 11.29 -6.34
N GLY A 141 8.65 10.89 -5.34
CA GLY A 141 8.48 9.62 -4.65
C GLY A 141 9.66 8.66 -4.77
N TYR A 142 9.37 7.39 -4.54
CA TYR A 142 10.34 6.31 -4.34
C TYR A 142 10.09 5.17 -5.31
N VAL A 143 11.09 4.30 -5.51
CA VAL A 143 10.95 3.11 -6.36
C VAL A 143 11.00 1.85 -5.52
N ALA A 144 9.88 1.14 -5.44
CA ALA A 144 9.75 -0.13 -4.75
C ALA A 144 10.06 -1.28 -5.72
N ILE A 145 10.92 -2.21 -5.31
CA ILE A 145 11.48 -3.27 -6.15
C ILE A 145 11.34 -4.61 -5.45
N GLY A 146 10.73 -5.59 -6.13
CA GLY A 146 10.77 -6.98 -5.74
C GLY A 146 11.90 -7.71 -6.44
N ALA A 147 12.73 -8.46 -5.70
CA ALA A 147 13.95 -9.07 -6.21
C ALA A 147 14.09 -10.55 -5.84
N PHE A 148 14.68 -11.34 -6.75
CA PHE A 148 14.98 -12.76 -6.55
C PHE A 148 16.42 -13.02 -6.13
N SER A 149 17.31 -12.12 -6.34
CA SER A 149 18.73 -12.28 -6.08
C SER A 149 19.30 -11.16 -5.21
N PRO A 150 20.18 -11.45 -4.26
CA PRO A 150 20.86 -12.74 -3.97
C PRO A 150 19.99 -13.78 -3.26
N GLY A 151 18.77 -13.50 -3.00
CA GLY A 151 17.67 -14.30 -2.49
C GLY A 151 16.37 -13.52 -2.62
N PRO A 152 15.18 -14.13 -2.35
CA PRO A 152 13.93 -13.42 -2.38
C PRO A 152 13.93 -12.26 -1.38
N HIS A 153 13.76 -11.02 -1.84
CA HIS A 153 13.65 -9.84 -0.99
C HIS A 153 12.97 -8.68 -1.72
N SER A 154 12.65 -7.63 -1.00
CA SER A 154 12.14 -6.39 -1.58
C SER A 154 12.81 -5.21 -0.91
N PHE A 155 12.95 -4.13 -1.65
CA PHE A 155 13.53 -2.90 -1.14
C PHE A 155 12.96 -1.69 -1.87
N ILE A 156 13.08 -0.53 -1.25
CA ILE A 156 12.63 0.75 -1.81
C ILE A 156 13.81 1.70 -1.81
N ILE A 157 13.98 2.41 -2.92
CA ILE A 157 15.04 3.40 -3.10
C ILE A 157 14.47 4.79 -3.35
N ASP A 158 15.23 5.81 -2.96
CA ASP A 158 15.00 7.19 -3.31
C ASP A 158 15.43 7.52 -4.76
N LYS A 159 15.25 8.75 -5.20
CA LYS A 159 15.66 9.21 -6.53
C LYS A 159 17.19 9.19 -6.75
N TYR A 160 17.99 9.11 -5.70
CA TYR A 160 19.44 9.01 -5.77
C TYR A 160 19.93 7.56 -5.76
N GLY A 161 19.02 6.59 -5.56
CA GLY A 161 19.33 5.17 -5.47
C GLY A 161 19.70 4.69 -4.07
N ASN A 162 19.51 5.53 -3.04
CA ASN A 162 19.71 5.10 -1.66
C ASN A 162 18.53 4.26 -1.19
N GLU A 163 18.80 3.13 -0.56
CA GLU A 163 17.77 2.30 0.05
C GLU A 163 17.17 3.00 1.26
N ILE A 164 15.82 3.06 1.30
CA ILE A 164 15.07 3.68 2.40
C ILE A 164 14.22 2.70 3.19
N TRP A 165 13.92 1.53 2.62
CA TRP A 165 13.15 0.45 3.22
C TRP A 165 13.59 -0.89 2.64
N ASN A 166 13.52 -1.96 3.43
CA ASN A 166 13.63 -3.34 2.93
C ASN A 166 12.68 -4.30 3.67
N SER A 167 12.40 -5.44 3.06
CA SER A 167 11.47 -6.45 3.60
C SER A 167 12.05 -7.28 4.75
N GLY A 168 13.16 -6.87 5.32
CA GLY A 168 13.93 -7.62 6.30
C GLY A 168 14.92 -8.59 5.64
N ILE A 169 16.07 -8.75 6.30
CA ILE A 169 17.19 -9.56 5.78
C ILE A 169 17.51 -10.60 6.83
N LEU A 170 17.32 -11.87 6.49
CA LEU A 170 17.81 -12.99 7.28
C LEU A 170 19.07 -13.55 6.62
N LEU A 171 20.22 -13.30 7.23
CA LEU A 171 21.49 -13.91 6.84
C LEU A 171 21.58 -15.29 7.50
N GLU A 172 21.35 -16.35 6.74
CA GLU A 172 21.77 -17.69 7.16
C GLU A 172 23.23 -17.97 6.77
N ASN A 173 23.82 -18.99 7.39
CA ASN A 173 25.26 -19.31 7.49
C ASN A 173 26.09 -19.36 6.19
N GLU A 174 25.57 -19.03 5.03
CA GLU A 174 26.27 -18.98 3.73
C GLU A 174 26.00 -17.70 2.91
N GLY A 175 25.37 -16.66 3.51
CA GLY A 175 25.12 -15.40 2.81
C GLY A 175 23.91 -15.43 1.87
N TRP A 176 23.00 -16.38 2.03
CA TRP A 176 21.74 -16.47 1.27
C TRP A 176 20.58 -15.95 2.13
N PHE A 177 19.73 -15.15 1.52
CA PHE A 177 18.48 -14.71 2.14
C PHE A 177 17.49 -15.90 2.10
N SER A 178 17.04 -16.38 3.27
CA SER A 178 16.16 -17.54 3.32
C SER A 178 14.68 -17.24 3.43
N ASP A 179 14.31 -16.03 3.84
CA ASP A 179 12.95 -15.69 4.29
C ASP A 179 12.38 -14.43 3.65
N GLY A 180 12.78 -14.17 2.39
CA GLY A 180 12.44 -12.95 1.73
C GLY A 180 11.01 -12.90 1.20
N PHE A 181 10.39 -11.77 1.41
CA PHE A 181 9.17 -11.37 0.74
C PHE A 181 9.51 -10.75 -0.61
N ILE A 182 8.86 -11.21 -1.68
CA ILE A 182 8.95 -10.59 -3.00
C ILE A 182 7.65 -9.82 -3.26
N LEU A 183 7.79 -8.51 -3.30
CA LEU A 183 6.76 -7.60 -3.73
C LEU A 183 6.48 -7.82 -5.22
N ASN A 184 5.23 -8.07 -5.57
CA ASN A 184 4.82 -8.15 -6.96
C ASN A 184 3.69 -7.19 -7.33
N HIS A 185 3.12 -6.49 -6.33
CA HIS A 185 2.13 -5.44 -6.55
C HIS A 185 2.11 -4.41 -5.42
N ILE A 186 2.01 -3.14 -5.77
CA ILE A 186 1.57 -2.03 -4.91
C ILE A 186 0.45 -1.32 -5.64
N ASN A 187 -0.69 -1.12 -4.97
CA ASN A 187 -1.82 -0.41 -5.57
C ASN A 187 -1.78 1.09 -5.27
N GLU A 188 -2.74 1.83 -5.81
CA GLU A 188 -2.91 3.29 -5.67
C GLU A 188 -3.13 3.75 -4.23
N TYR A 189 -3.44 2.83 -3.30
CA TYR A 189 -3.61 3.12 -1.87
C TYR A 189 -2.38 2.75 -1.04
N GLY A 190 -1.31 2.23 -1.66
CA GLY A 190 -0.09 1.82 -0.99
C GLY A 190 -0.13 0.42 -0.36
N ASN A 191 -1.10 -0.42 -0.72
CA ASN A 191 -1.14 -1.82 -0.27
C ASN A 191 0.01 -2.61 -0.90
N ILE A 192 0.87 -3.15 -0.05
CA ILE A 192 1.99 -4.01 -0.45
C ILE A 192 1.49 -5.45 -0.50
N SER A 193 1.54 -6.05 -1.67
CA SER A 193 1.19 -7.45 -1.90
C SER A 193 2.30 -8.19 -2.63
N GLY A 194 2.42 -9.47 -2.34
CA GLY A 194 3.43 -10.32 -2.95
C GLY A 194 3.36 -11.74 -2.41
N TYR A 195 4.47 -12.42 -2.42
CA TYR A 195 4.55 -13.77 -1.89
C TYR A 195 5.81 -13.97 -1.05
N SER A 196 5.71 -14.86 -0.07
CA SER A 196 6.85 -15.30 0.70
C SER A 196 7.51 -16.51 0.02
N GLY A 197 8.79 -16.39 -0.27
CA GLY A 197 9.61 -17.47 -0.85
C GLY A 197 10.09 -18.54 0.12
N LEU A 198 9.72 -18.44 1.39
CA LEU A 198 10.17 -19.27 2.52
C LEU A 198 9.97 -20.77 2.38
N ASN A 199 8.96 -21.17 1.63
CA ASN A 199 8.53 -22.57 1.60
C ASN A 199 8.42 -23.13 0.18
N TYR A 200 9.34 -22.76 -0.72
CA TYR A 200 9.32 -23.41 -2.04
C TYR A 200 9.24 -24.95 -1.88
N PRO A 201 8.28 -25.65 -2.46
CA PRO A 201 7.33 -25.20 -3.49
C PRO A 201 6.00 -24.60 -2.96
N TYR A 202 5.92 -24.20 -1.72
CA TYR A 202 4.69 -23.74 -1.04
C TYR A 202 4.71 -22.22 -0.82
N ASN A 203 4.85 -21.46 -1.90
CA ASN A 203 4.77 -20.01 -1.82
C ASN A 203 3.42 -19.54 -1.26
N THR A 204 3.46 -18.62 -0.32
CA THR A 204 2.27 -18.04 0.30
C THR A 204 2.05 -16.64 -0.24
N GLY A 205 0.89 -16.37 -0.83
CA GLY A 205 0.47 -15.00 -1.16
C GLY A 205 0.18 -14.23 0.12
N MET A 206 0.65 -12.98 0.22
CA MET A 206 0.46 -12.19 1.43
C MET A 206 0.33 -10.70 1.13
N LYS A 207 -0.43 -10.02 2.00
CA LYS A 207 -0.44 -8.57 2.18
C LYS A 207 0.33 -8.27 3.47
N ALA A 208 1.25 -7.32 3.40
CA ALA A 208 2.02 -6.86 4.54
C ALA A 208 1.87 -5.33 4.73
N ASN A 209 2.11 -4.86 5.96
CA ASN A 209 2.31 -3.45 6.24
C ASN A 209 3.79 -3.05 6.03
N THR A 210 4.14 -1.80 6.28
CA THR A 210 5.51 -1.27 6.14
C THR A 210 6.50 -1.94 7.10
N ASP A 211 6.06 -2.36 8.27
CA ASP A 211 6.86 -3.07 9.27
C ASP A 211 7.01 -4.57 8.96
N MET A 212 6.50 -5.02 7.81
CA MET A 212 6.44 -6.42 7.37
C MET A 212 5.58 -7.33 8.24
N ASP A 213 4.69 -6.77 9.05
CA ASP A 213 3.65 -7.57 9.68
C ASP A 213 2.68 -8.10 8.62
N VAL A 214 2.36 -9.39 8.72
CA VAL A 214 1.43 -10.04 7.81
C VAL A 214 0.00 -9.62 8.15
N VAL A 215 -0.60 -8.79 7.31
CA VAL A 215 -1.99 -8.35 7.45
C VAL A 215 -2.95 -9.47 7.01
N TRP A 216 -2.65 -10.12 5.89
CA TRP A 216 -3.41 -11.26 5.39
C TRP A 216 -2.51 -12.19 4.57
N SER A 217 -2.79 -13.50 4.58
CA SER A 217 -2.06 -14.47 3.78
C SER A 217 -2.92 -15.65 3.36
N THR A 218 -2.58 -16.26 2.20
CA THR A 218 -3.21 -17.53 1.81
C THR A 218 -2.85 -18.64 2.79
N MET A 219 -3.82 -19.53 3.05
CA MET A 219 -3.59 -20.69 3.92
C MET A 219 -3.12 -21.91 3.13
N ASN A 220 -2.14 -22.62 3.68
CA ASN A 220 -1.73 -23.93 3.13
C ASN A 220 -2.92 -24.91 3.05
N PRO A 221 -3.00 -25.83 2.00
CA PRO A 221 -1.82 -26.43 1.36
C PRO A 221 -1.57 -26.04 -0.10
N GLU A 222 -2.33 -25.12 -0.69
CA GLU A 222 -2.21 -24.81 -2.11
C GLU A 222 -1.30 -23.59 -2.33
N PRO A 223 -0.10 -23.78 -2.94
CA PRO A 223 0.82 -22.67 -3.18
C PRO A 223 0.25 -21.68 -4.18
N VAL A 224 0.55 -20.42 -3.98
CA VAL A 224 0.30 -19.34 -4.95
C VAL A 224 1.45 -19.34 -5.95
N ASP A 225 1.14 -19.12 -7.22
CA ASP A 225 2.15 -18.87 -8.24
C ASP A 225 2.83 -17.52 -8.01
N MET A 226 4.12 -17.46 -8.30
CA MET A 226 4.96 -16.30 -7.96
C MET A 226 4.65 -15.03 -8.78
N HIS A 227 3.88 -15.11 -9.84
CA HIS A 227 3.77 -14.01 -10.80
C HIS A 227 2.84 -12.90 -10.37
N GLU A 228 1.68 -13.19 -9.77
CA GLU A 228 0.73 -12.17 -9.38
C GLU A 228 -0.10 -12.59 -8.17
N PHE A 229 -0.13 -11.73 -7.16
CA PHE A 229 -1.02 -11.82 -6.00
C PHE A 229 -1.30 -10.41 -5.50
N LYS A 230 -2.58 -10.05 -5.31
CA LYS A 230 -2.98 -8.73 -4.83
C LYS A 230 -4.34 -8.72 -4.15
N GLN A 231 -4.57 -7.72 -3.30
CA GLN A 231 -5.89 -7.35 -2.83
C GLN A 231 -6.61 -6.59 -3.95
N ILE A 232 -7.89 -6.88 -4.14
CA ILE A 232 -8.79 -6.19 -5.08
C ILE A 232 -9.71 -5.24 -4.31
N SER A 233 -10.39 -4.31 -4.99
CA SER A 233 -11.08 -3.18 -4.34
C SER A 233 -12.28 -3.59 -3.49
N ASN A 234 -12.89 -4.76 -3.73
CA ASN A 234 -13.93 -5.30 -2.86
C ASN A 234 -13.42 -5.88 -1.52
N GLY A 235 -12.11 -5.78 -1.26
CA GLY A 235 -11.45 -6.30 -0.06
C GLY A 235 -10.99 -7.75 -0.15
N ASN A 236 -11.39 -8.51 -1.16
CA ASN A 236 -10.92 -9.87 -1.42
C ASN A 236 -9.49 -9.87 -1.98
N TYR A 237 -8.94 -11.06 -2.10
CA TYR A 237 -7.59 -11.28 -2.63
C TYR A 237 -7.65 -12.14 -3.88
N MET A 238 -6.83 -11.82 -4.87
CA MET A 238 -6.79 -12.56 -6.12
C MET A 238 -5.34 -12.89 -6.50
N GLY A 239 -5.12 -14.09 -7.07
CA GLY A 239 -3.79 -14.54 -7.47
C GLY A 239 -3.84 -15.75 -8.36
N PHE A 240 -2.67 -16.19 -8.82
CA PHE A 240 -2.55 -17.40 -9.62
C PHE A 240 -2.22 -18.62 -8.76
N GLN A 241 -2.73 -19.79 -9.18
CA GLN A 241 -2.33 -21.10 -8.70
C GLN A 241 -2.11 -22.05 -9.88
N ASN A 242 -1.10 -22.93 -9.77
CA ASN A 242 -0.85 -23.91 -10.81
C ASN A 242 -1.92 -24.99 -10.87
N VAL A 243 -2.38 -25.32 -12.06
CA VAL A 243 -3.31 -26.43 -12.37
C VAL A 243 -2.69 -27.33 -13.42
N TYR A 244 -2.89 -28.65 -13.28
CA TYR A 244 -2.18 -29.66 -14.04
C TYR A 244 -3.12 -30.52 -14.88
N ALA A 245 -2.64 -30.90 -16.07
CA ALA A 245 -3.30 -31.86 -16.96
C ALA A 245 -2.26 -32.74 -17.68
N VAL A 246 -2.71 -33.77 -18.41
CA VAL A 246 -1.86 -34.53 -19.32
C VAL A 246 -2.25 -34.18 -20.75
N GLY A 247 -1.30 -33.70 -21.53
CA GLY A 247 -1.51 -33.28 -22.91
C GLY A 247 -0.57 -33.92 -23.91
N PRO A 248 -0.77 -33.62 -25.20
CA PRO A 248 0.07 -34.18 -26.28
C PRO A 248 1.42 -33.43 -26.36
N ILE A 249 2.42 -34.12 -26.93
CA ILE A 249 3.65 -33.47 -27.43
C ILE A 249 3.42 -33.19 -28.93
N PRO A 250 3.68 -31.97 -29.44
CA PRO A 250 3.44 -31.60 -30.82
C PRO A 250 4.20 -32.49 -31.82
N SER A 251 3.62 -32.74 -32.98
CA SER A 251 4.22 -33.55 -34.04
C SER A 251 5.15 -32.76 -34.97
N ASP A 252 5.08 -31.44 -34.94
CA ASP A 252 5.77 -30.53 -35.86
C ASP A 252 6.67 -29.52 -35.15
N ASN A 253 7.00 -29.75 -33.90
CA ASN A 253 7.92 -28.94 -33.12
C ASN A 253 9.37 -29.39 -33.30
N PHE A 254 10.32 -28.48 -33.16
CA PHE A 254 11.76 -28.78 -33.27
C PHE A 254 12.27 -29.78 -32.21
N MET A 255 11.53 -30.03 -31.11
CA MET A 255 11.83 -31.01 -30.07
C MET A 255 11.16 -32.39 -30.31
N THR A 256 10.26 -32.52 -31.28
CA THR A 256 9.45 -33.73 -31.51
C THR A 256 10.31 -34.99 -31.61
N GLU A 257 11.34 -35.00 -32.47
CA GLU A 257 12.23 -36.14 -32.63
C GLU A 257 12.98 -36.51 -31.35
N THR A 258 13.32 -35.50 -30.53
CA THR A 258 14.00 -35.73 -29.25
C THR A 258 13.08 -36.47 -28.27
N PHE A 259 11.81 -36.07 -28.17
CA PHE A 259 10.81 -36.76 -27.35
C PHE A 259 10.56 -38.19 -27.86
N GLN A 260 10.48 -38.37 -29.17
CA GLN A 260 10.33 -39.73 -29.78
C GLN A 260 11.50 -40.64 -29.44
N MET A 261 12.74 -40.14 -29.42
CA MET A 261 13.89 -40.90 -28.98
C MET A 261 13.84 -41.34 -27.51
N LEU A 262 13.08 -40.62 -26.65
CA LEU A 262 12.83 -41.02 -25.27
C LEU A 262 11.66 -42.00 -25.12
N GLY A 263 10.94 -42.31 -26.21
CA GLY A 263 9.86 -43.29 -26.23
C GLY A 263 8.46 -42.71 -26.17
N TYR A 264 8.31 -41.39 -26.22
CA TYR A 264 7.01 -40.72 -26.40
C TYR A 264 6.52 -40.89 -27.84
N GLN A 265 5.21 -40.82 -28.06
CA GLN A 265 4.65 -40.84 -29.40
C GLN A 265 4.91 -39.54 -30.14
N ALA A 266 4.77 -38.41 -29.44
CA ALA A 266 4.93 -37.05 -29.93
C ALA A 266 4.24 -36.89 -31.30
N ASP A 267 2.95 -37.26 -31.35
CA ASP A 267 2.10 -37.30 -32.54
C ASP A 267 1.12 -36.13 -32.62
N GLY A 268 1.16 -35.21 -31.63
CA GLY A 268 0.29 -34.07 -31.52
C GLY A 268 -1.13 -34.38 -31.02
N VAL A 269 -1.43 -35.64 -30.70
CA VAL A 269 -2.78 -36.08 -30.36
C VAL A 269 -2.84 -36.88 -29.06
N THR A 270 -1.84 -37.75 -28.84
CA THR A 270 -1.82 -38.64 -27.67
C THR A 270 -1.46 -37.90 -26.39
N PRO A 271 -2.35 -37.84 -25.38
CA PRO A 271 -2.02 -37.26 -24.10
C PRO A 271 -0.99 -38.13 -23.35
N GLU A 272 0.24 -37.65 -23.22
CA GLU A 272 1.35 -38.44 -22.67
C GLU A 272 2.38 -37.63 -21.88
N PHE A 273 2.24 -36.30 -21.85
CA PHE A 273 3.19 -35.42 -21.17
C PHE A 273 2.50 -34.51 -20.16
N PRO A 274 3.12 -34.21 -18.98
CA PRO A 274 2.55 -33.31 -18.03
C PRO A 274 2.51 -31.85 -18.56
N TRP A 275 1.34 -31.24 -18.49
CA TRP A 275 1.14 -29.80 -18.76
C TRP A 275 0.66 -29.10 -17.50
N PHE A 276 1.04 -27.86 -17.32
CA PHE A 276 0.45 -27.01 -16.30
C PHE A 276 0.16 -25.60 -16.83
N GLY A 277 -0.82 -24.96 -16.24
CA GLY A 277 -1.19 -23.58 -16.48
C GLY A 277 -1.57 -22.91 -15.16
N GLN A 278 -1.80 -21.62 -15.19
CA GLN A 278 -2.16 -20.83 -14.02
C GLN A 278 -3.67 -20.57 -14.02
N LYS A 279 -4.39 -21.13 -13.04
CA LYS A 279 -5.78 -20.73 -12.74
C LYS A 279 -5.79 -19.46 -11.92
N ILE A 280 -6.77 -18.59 -12.13
CA ILE A 280 -7.02 -17.43 -11.26
C ILE A 280 -7.89 -17.92 -10.10
N VAL A 281 -7.57 -17.47 -8.90
CA VAL A 281 -8.34 -17.77 -7.67
C VAL A 281 -8.63 -16.49 -6.92
N GLU A 282 -9.83 -16.35 -6.40
CA GLU A 282 -10.26 -15.28 -5.51
C GLU A 282 -10.58 -15.84 -4.13
N TRP A 283 -10.01 -15.23 -3.10
CA TRP A 283 -10.24 -15.53 -1.69
C TRP A 283 -10.90 -14.35 -0.98
N ASN A 284 -11.85 -14.64 -0.10
CA ASN A 284 -12.39 -13.63 0.82
C ASN A 284 -11.46 -13.40 2.03
N SER A 285 -11.83 -12.46 2.91
CA SER A 285 -11.10 -12.17 4.16
C SER A 285 -10.99 -13.38 5.08
N ASP A 286 -11.93 -14.33 5.03
CA ASP A 286 -11.96 -15.57 5.83
C ASP A 286 -11.14 -16.70 5.21
N HIS A 287 -10.32 -16.43 4.18
CA HIS A 287 -9.48 -17.37 3.44
C HIS A 287 -10.26 -18.41 2.62
N GLU A 288 -11.54 -18.20 2.38
CA GLU A 288 -12.35 -19.11 1.56
C GLU A 288 -12.21 -18.74 0.07
N VAL A 289 -12.09 -19.75 -0.78
CA VAL A 289 -12.13 -19.55 -2.24
C VAL A 289 -13.57 -19.24 -2.64
N VAL A 290 -13.82 -18.04 -3.14
CA VAL A 290 -15.15 -17.58 -3.55
C VAL A 290 -15.36 -17.60 -5.06
N TRP A 291 -14.28 -17.58 -5.82
CA TRP A 291 -14.30 -17.70 -7.29
C TRP A 291 -13.00 -18.29 -7.83
N SER A 292 -13.07 -18.91 -9.00
CA SER A 292 -11.87 -19.35 -9.71
C SER A 292 -12.14 -19.52 -11.22
N TRP A 293 -11.07 -19.33 -12.01
CA TRP A 293 -11.09 -19.51 -13.45
C TRP A 293 -9.96 -20.45 -13.88
N ASN A 294 -10.31 -21.57 -14.53
CA ASN A 294 -9.36 -22.60 -14.94
C ASN A 294 -9.10 -22.53 -16.47
N PRO A 295 -7.88 -22.27 -16.93
CA PRO A 295 -7.59 -22.13 -18.36
C PRO A 295 -7.90 -23.39 -19.19
N PHE A 296 -7.82 -24.59 -18.62
CA PHE A 296 -8.13 -25.83 -19.34
C PHE A 296 -9.61 -25.98 -19.71
N ASP A 297 -10.49 -25.18 -19.12
CA ASP A 297 -11.91 -25.15 -19.44
C ASP A 297 -12.24 -24.23 -20.63
N HIS A 298 -11.31 -23.34 -21.01
CA HIS A 298 -11.53 -22.25 -21.97
C HIS A 298 -10.62 -22.30 -23.20
N PHE A 299 -9.45 -22.90 -23.10
CA PHE A 299 -8.49 -23.01 -24.20
C PHE A 299 -8.22 -24.47 -24.56
N THR A 300 -7.83 -24.68 -25.82
CA THR A 300 -7.45 -26.00 -26.29
C THR A 300 -5.93 -26.22 -26.18
N MET A 301 -5.49 -27.43 -25.95
CA MET A 301 -4.08 -27.76 -25.94
C MET A 301 -3.43 -27.74 -27.38
N ASP A 302 -4.21 -27.36 -28.39
CA ASP A 302 -3.67 -27.01 -29.72
C ASP A 302 -3.02 -25.62 -29.72
N ASP A 303 -3.42 -24.79 -28.78
CA ASP A 303 -2.82 -23.48 -28.52
C ASP A 303 -1.53 -23.67 -27.73
N PHE A 304 -0.37 -23.45 -28.32
CA PHE A 304 0.94 -23.52 -27.67
C PHE A 304 1.98 -22.68 -28.42
N ASP A 305 3.07 -22.31 -27.74
CA ASP A 305 4.21 -21.71 -28.42
C ASP A 305 5.03 -22.75 -29.21
N ASN A 306 5.27 -22.42 -30.47
CA ASN A 306 6.11 -23.26 -31.34
C ASN A 306 7.48 -22.63 -31.65
N TYR A 307 7.71 -21.37 -31.34
CA TYR A 307 8.86 -20.61 -31.84
C TYR A 307 9.77 -20.06 -30.73
N GLY A 308 9.26 -19.82 -29.54
CA GLY A 308 10.00 -19.19 -28.43
C GLY A 308 10.83 -20.17 -27.59
N GLY A 309 10.84 -21.44 -27.94
CA GLY A 309 11.69 -22.45 -27.29
C GLY A 309 11.09 -23.08 -26.04
N THR A 310 9.80 -22.89 -25.77
CA THR A 310 9.13 -23.44 -24.57
C THR A 310 9.22 -24.97 -24.48
N TRP A 311 9.17 -25.67 -25.58
CA TRP A 311 9.33 -27.13 -25.63
C TRP A 311 10.74 -27.62 -25.29
N TRP A 312 11.78 -26.81 -25.47
CA TRP A 312 13.11 -27.11 -24.98
C TRP A 312 13.16 -27.04 -23.44
N TYR A 313 12.53 -26.02 -22.85
CA TYR A 313 12.39 -25.96 -21.40
C TYR A 313 11.58 -27.12 -20.86
N SER A 314 10.46 -27.48 -21.51
CA SER A 314 9.62 -28.62 -21.14
C SER A 314 10.38 -29.94 -21.12
N PHE A 315 11.26 -30.17 -22.11
CA PHE A 315 12.11 -31.31 -22.16
C PHE A 315 13.08 -31.40 -20.96
N ASN A 316 13.67 -30.28 -20.57
CA ASN A 316 14.63 -30.25 -19.45
C ASN A 316 13.92 -30.37 -18.09
N GLU A 317 12.73 -29.85 -17.96
CA GLU A 317 11.99 -29.78 -16.69
C GLU A 317 11.02 -30.96 -16.49
N GLY A 318 10.72 -31.71 -17.54
CA GLY A 318 9.81 -32.84 -17.48
C GLY A 318 8.32 -32.47 -17.38
N SER A 319 7.96 -31.21 -17.58
CA SER A 319 6.60 -30.70 -17.67
C SER A 319 6.52 -29.48 -18.58
N HIS A 320 5.37 -29.28 -19.25
CA HIS A 320 5.17 -28.16 -20.15
C HIS A 320 4.45 -27.03 -19.41
N ASP A 321 5.17 -25.92 -19.19
CA ASP A 321 4.59 -24.65 -18.73
C ASP A 321 3.85 -24.01 -19.92
N TRP A 322 2.57 -24.32 -20.00
CA TRP A 322 1.78 -24.08 -21.19
C TRP A 322 1.54 -22.59 -21.47
N MET A 323 1.02 -21.88 -20.48
CA MET A 323 0.58 -20.51 -20.66
C MET A 323 1.55 -19.49 -20.06
N HIS A 324 2.11 -19.84 -18.92
CA HIS A 324 2.93 -18.95 -18.11
C HIS A 324 2.20 -17.61 -17.91
N SER A 325 0.98 -17.67 -17.35
CA SER A 325 0.20 -16.46 -17.05
C SER A 325 0.90 -15.67 -15.96
N ASN A 326 1.30 -14.45 -16.27
CA ASN A 326 2.25 -13.71 -15.44
C ASN A 326 1.72 -12.38 -14.90
N ALA A 327 0.54 -11.96 -15.34
CA ALA A 327 -0.12 -10.76 -14.82
C ALA A 327 -1.62 -10.81 -15.09
N PHE A 328 -2.38 -10.15 -14.23
CA PHE A 328 -3.77 -9.83 -14.51
C PHE A 328 -4.12 -8.42 -14.00
N HIS A 329 -5.11 -7.81 -14.63
CA HIS A 329 -5.77 -6.60 -14.15
C HIS A 329 -7.26 -6.87 -14.01
N PHE A 330 -7.82 -6.60 -12.84
CA PHE A 330 -9.25 -6.71 -12.59
C PHE A 330 -9.88 -5.32 -12.65
N ASP A 331 -10.71 -5.11 -13.66
CA ASP A 331 -11.55 -3.93 -13.81
C ASP A 331 -12.90 -4.24 -13.16
N GLU A 332 -13.10 -3.73 -11.96
CA GLU A 332 -14.31 -3.97 -11.18
C GLU A 332 -15.51 -3.17 -11.72
N GLU A 333 -15.27 -2.00 -12.30
CA GLU A 333 -16.33 -1.17 -12.89
C GLU A 333 -17.00 -1.89 -14.07
N GLU A 334 -16.21 -2.46 -14.97
CA GLU A 334 -16.72 -3.27 -16.09
C GLU A 334 -16.97 -4.73 -15.70
N SER A 335 -16.56 -5.17 -14.51
CA SER A 335 -16.60 -6.60 -14.08
C SER A 335 -15.89 -7.51 -15.08
N VAL A 336 -14.65 -7.21 -15.40
CA VAL A 336 -13.82 -8.00 -16.31
C VAL A 336 -12.39 -8.16 -15.79
N ILE A 337 -11.73 -9.24 -16.21
CA ILE A 337 -10.33 -9.50 -15.90
C ILE A 337 -9.53 -9.56 -17.20
N TYR A 338 -8.46 -8.78 -17.29
CA TYR A 338 -7.48 -8.88 -18.35
C TYR A 338 -6.32 -9.74 -17.87
N VAL A 339 -5.92 -10.75 -18.66
CA VAL A 339 -4.88 -11.72 -18.28
C VAL A 339 -3.81 -11.79 -19.35
N SER A 340 -2.55 -11.67 -18.95
CA SER A 340 -1.38 -11.84 -19.82
C SER A 340 -0.89 -13.29 -19.75
N HIS A 341 -0.93 -13.99 -20.90
CA HIS A 341 -0.42 -15.35 -21.11
C HIS A 341 0.88 -15.28 -21.90
N ARG A 342 2.01 -15.31 -21.20
CA ARG A 342 3.35 -15.08 -21.77
C ARG A 342 3.68 -16.03 -22.91
N HIS A 343 3.59 -17.36 -22.68
CA HIS A 343 4.00 -18.36 -23.66
C HIS A 343 3.07 -18.41 -24.86
N LEU A 344 1.82 -17.96 -24.73
CA LEU A 344 0.90 -17.85 -25.86
C LEU A 344 1.03 -16.51 -26.60
N SER A 345 1.87 -15.57 -26.11
CA SER A 345 1.88 -14.19 -26.63
C SER A 345 0.46 -13.66 -26.80
N ARG A 346 -0.34 -13.78 -25.73
CA ARG A 346 -1.78 -13.52 -25.72
C ARG A 346 -2.20 -12.71 -24.50
N ILE A 347 -3.16 -11.83 -24.71
CA ILE A 347 -3.93 -11.17 -23.65
C ILE A 347 -5.38 -11.58 -23.82
N SER A 348 -6.05 -11.97 -22.73
CA SER A 348 -7.46 -12.34 -22.73
C SER A 348 -8.27 -11.40 -21.88
N LYS A 349 -9.48 -10.98 -22.35
CA LYS A 349 -10.50 -10.30 -21.56
C LYS A 349 -11.55 -11.33 -21.14
N ILE A 350 -11.78 -11.46 -19.85
CA ILE A 350 -12.63 -12.48 -19.24
C ILE A 350 -13.75 -11.77 -18.48
N ALA A 351 -15.00 -12.17 -18.70
CA ALA A 351 -16.15 -11.66 -17.95
C ALA A 351 -16.13 -12.22 -16.53
N TYR A 352 -16.35 -11.36 -15.54
CA TYR A 352 -16.48 -11.76 -14.15
C TYR A 352 -17.93 -11.55 -13.67
N PRO A 353 -18.55 -12.46 -12.90
CA PRO A 353 -17.97 -13.73 -12.44
C PRO A 353 -18.22 -14.93 -13.38
N SER A 354 -18.78 -14.75 -14.60
CA SER A 354 -19.16 -15.88 -15.46
C SER A 354 -17.95 -16.70 -15.93
N GLY A 355 -16.77 -16.10 -16.08
CA GLY A 355 -15.57 -16.73 -16.60
C GLY A 355 -15.52 -16.84 -18.13
N ASP A 356 -16.50 -16.30 -18.84
CA ASP A 356 -16.54 -16.35 -20.30
C ASP A 356 -15.42 -15.48 -20.89
N VAL A 357 -14.67 -16.02 -21.85
CA VAL A 357 -13.65 -15.26 -22.60
C VAL A 357 -14.38 -14.36 -23.61
N ILE A 358 -14.31 -13.05 -23.40
CA ILE A 358 -14.94 -12.04 -24.28
C ILE A 358 -14.16 -11.94 -25.60
N TRP A 359 -12.83 -11.86 -25.49
CA TRP A 359 -11.91 -11.89 -26.61
C TRP A 359 -10.51 -12.30 -26.19
N ASN A 360 -9.74 -12.77 -27.16
CA ASN A 360 -8.29 -12.95 -27.07
C ASN A 360 -7.61 -11.98 -28.02
N MET A 361 -6.50 -11.38 -27.60
CA MET A 361 -5.61 -10.54 -28.40
C MET A 361 -4.25 -11.22 -28.48
N GLY A 362 -3.63 -11.26 -29.63
CA GLY A 362 -2.32 -11.89 -29.75
C GLY A 362 -1.90 -12.17 -31.19
N LEU A 363 -1.06 -13.19 -31.36
CA LEU A 363 -0.51 -13.55 -32.66
C LEU A 363 -1.59 -14.15 -33.60
N PRO A 364 -1.38 -14.06 -34.93
CA PRO A 364 -2.21 -14.77 -35.91
C PRO A 364 -2.21 -16.29 -35.68
N ALA A 365 -3.27 -16.98 -36.12
CA ALA A 365 -3.47 -18.42 -36.00
C ALA A 365 -2.29 -19.31 -36.52
N GLU A 366 -1.56 -18.82 -37.51
CA GLU A 366 -0.39 -19.47 -38.08
C GLU A 366 0.75 -19.71 -37.11
N TYR A 367 0.69 -19.06 -35.92
CA TYR A 367 1.69 -19.21 -34.86
C TYR A 367 1.25 -20.16 -33.72
N ASN A 368 0.15 -20.90 -33.90
CA ASN A 368 -0.42 -21.86 -32.95
C ASN A 368 -0.78 -21.32 -31.56
N THR A 369 -1.16 -20.03 -31.49
CA THR A 369 -1.50 -19.37 -30.23
C THR A 369 -2.98 -19.00 -30.14
N GLY A 370 -3.83 -19.54 -31.00
CA GLY A 370 -5.27 -19.33 -31.02
C GLY A 370 -5.82 -18.84 -32.34
N ASP A 371 -7.01 -19.34 -32.71
CA ASP A 371 -7.58 -19.15 -34.03
C ASP A 371 -8.27 -17.80 -34.24
N ASN A 372 -8.69 -17.12 -33.19
CA ASN A 372 -9.56 -15.93 -33.29
C ASN A 372 -9.04 -14.74 -32.49
N ASN A 373 -7.72 -14.54 -32.47
CA ASN A 373 -7.13 -13.37 -31.81
C ASN A 373 -7.50 -12.09 -32.57
N ILE A 374 -7.92 -11.06 -31.82
CA ILE A 374 -8.02 -9.69 -32.34
C ILE A 374 -6.64 -9.01 -32.34
N CYS A 375 -6.49 -7.87 -33.02
CA CYS A 375 -5.29 -7.04 -32.97
C CYS A 375 -3.99 -7.79 -33.34
N THR A 376 -4.08 -8.72 -34.27
CA THR A 376 -2.96 -9.60 -34.68
C THR A 376 -1.83 -8.82 -35.41
N ASP A 377 -2.07 -7.61 -35.80
CA ASP A 377 -1.11 -6.69 -36.39
C ASP A 377 -0.13 -6.08 -35.38
N LEU A 378 -0.46 -6.09 -34.08
CA LEU A 378 0.45 -5.63 -33.02
C LEU A 378 1.69 -6.51 -32.89
N ARG A 379 1.56 -7.84 -33.12
CA ARG A 379 2.66 -8.82 -33.12
C ARG A 379 3.59 -8.75 -31.91
N PHE A 380 3.02 -8.46 -30.72
CA PHE A 380 3.76 -8.54 -29.45
C PHE A 380 4.08 -10.00 -29.09
N SER A 381 5.10 -10.21 -28.27
CA SER A 381 5.48 -11.55 -27.87
C SER A 381 6.08 -11.63 -26.48
N PHE A 382 5.68 -12.67 -25.73
CA PHE A 382 6.19 -13.00 -24.40
C PHE A 382 6.00 -11.91 -23.35
N GLN A 383 4.96 -11.10 -23.50
CA GLN A 383 4.66 -9.91 -22.72
C GLN A 383 4.51 -10.18 -21.22
N HIS A 384 4.75 -9.14 -20.40
CA HIS A 384 4.55 -9.10 -18.96
C HIS A 384 3.76 -7.86 -18.54
N ASN A 385 3.30 -7.86 -17.27
CA ASN A 385 2.71 -6.70 -16.61
C ASN A 385 1.63 -6.02 -17.46
N ILE A 386 0.38 -6.29 -17.17
CA ILE A 386 -0.76 -5.66 -17.84
C ILE A 386 -1.50 -4.74 -16.86
N GLN A 387 -1.85 -3.54 -17.32
CA GLN A 387 -2.63 -2.55 -16.59
C GLN A 387 -3.70 -1.96 -17.50
N LEU A 388 -4.85 -1.65 -16.92
CA LEU A 388 -5.78 -0.70 -17.51
C LEU A 388 -5.41 0.68 -16.98
N VAL A 389 -5.18 1.63 -17.86
CA VAL A 389 -4.88 3.01 -17.52
C VAL A 389 -6.02 3.91 -17.96
N ASP A 390 -5.94 5.19 -17.63
CA ASP A 390 -6.95 6.19 -17.95
C ASP A 390 -7.46 6.07 -19.37
N ASP A 391 -8.74 6.40 -19.58
CA ASP A 391 -9.45 6.26 -20.87
C ASP A 391 -9.69 4.81 -21.34
N GLY A 392 -9.44 3.79 -20.50
CA GLY A 392 -9.63 2.37 -20.81
C GLY A 392 -8.56 1.79 -21.74
N ASP A 393 -7.37 2.38 -21.78
CA ASP A 393 -6.24 1.89 -22.55
C ASP A 393 -5.53 0.76 -21.82
N LEU A 394 -5.06 -0.25 -22.55
CA LEU A 394 -4.21 -1.30 -22.00
C LEU A 394 -2.74 -0.89 -22.12
N LEU A 395 -2.02 -0.92 -21.01
CA LEU A 395 -0.59 -0.68 -20.91
C LEU A 395 0.12 -1.97 -20.54
N PHE A 396 1.14 -2.38 -21.31
CA PHE A 396 1.89 -3.60 -21.02
C PHE A 396 3.33 -3.56 -21.54
N PHE A 397 4.14 -4.44 -20.98
CA PHE A 397 5.55 -4.63 -21.32
C PHE A 397 5.65 -5.76 -22.35
N ASP A 398 5.86 -5.45 -23.63
CA ASP A 398 6.12 -6.39 -24.73
C ASP A 398 7.61 -6.78 -24.72
N ASN A 399 7.95 -7.95 -24.23
CA ASN A 399 9.34 -8.41 -24.18
C ASN A 399 9.97 -8.55 -25.57
N GLY A 400 9.16 -8.81 -26.60
CA GLY A 400 9.62 -8.84 -28.00
C GLY A 400 10.54 -10.00 -28.33
N ASN A 401 10.44 -11.13 -27.61
CA ASN A 401 11.31 -12.30 -27.82
C ASN A 401 11.28 -12.83 -29.26
N LEU A 402 10.17 -12.66 -29.96
CA LEU A 402 9.98 -13.07 -31.35
C LEU A 402 9.98 -11.90 -32.34
N SER A 403 10.39 -10.71 -31.94
CA SER A 403 10.26 -9.51 -32.77
C SER A 403 11.11 -9.54 -34.04
N GLU A 404 12.25 -10.24 -34.06
CA GLU A 404 13.02 -10.49 -35.28
C GLU A 404 12.17 -11.21 -36.35
N MET A 405 11.43 -12.24 -35.93
CA MET A 405 10.58 -13.03 -36.83
C MET A 405 9.29 -12.30 -37.19
N LEU A 406 8.66 -11.64 -36.21
CA LEU A 406 7.32 -11.06 -36.33
C LEU A 406 7.33 -9.67 -36.97
N LEU A 407 8.32 -8.85 -36.62
CA LEU A 407 8.41 -7.43 -37.00
C LEU A 407 9.58 -7.17 -37.96
N GLY A 408 10.53 -8.10 -38.07
CA GLY A 408 11.72 -7.95 -38.90
C GLY A 408 12.83 -7.13 -38.26
N ASP A 409 12.82 -7.02 -36.93
CA ASP A 409 13.89 -6.35 -36.18
C ASP A 409 15.23 -7.04 -36.41
N SER A 410 16.33 -6.30 -36.33
CA SER A 410 17.65 -6.86 -36.50
C SER A 410 18.15 -7.65 -35.28
N ASN A 411 17.54 -7.43 -34.14
CA ASN A 411 17.73 -8.14 -32.86
C ASN A 411 16.39 -8.14 -32.10
N PRO A 412 16.19 -9.04 -31.13
CA PRO A 412 15.01 -9.00 -30.29
C PRO A 412 14.88 -7.64 -29.59
N THR A 413 13.73 -7.03 -29.65
CA THR A 413 13.50 -5.66 -29.20
C THR A 413 12.28 -5.57 -28.29
N THR A 414 12.50 -5.07 -27.10
CA THR A 414 11.42 -4.81 -26.11
C THR A 414 10.71 -3.50 -26.43
N ARG A 415 9.38 -3.52 -26.29
CA ARG A 415 8.51 -2.33 -26.46
C ARG A 415 7.58 -2.15 -25.29
N ILE A 416 7.36 -0.91 -24.92
CA ILE A 416 6.25 -0.55 -24.03
C ILE A 416 5.09 -0.14 -24.92
N ARG A 417 3.91 -0.74 -24.68
CA ARG A 417 2.75 -0.51 -25.53
C ARG A 417 1.57 -0.01 -24.70
N ARG A 418 1.04 1.15 -25.08
CA ARG A 418 -0.28 1.63 -24.67
C ARG A 418 -1.21 1.57 -25.86
N ILE A 419 -2.27 0.77 -25.76
CA ILE A 419 -3.19 0.49 -26.85
C ILE A 419 -4.63 0.66 -26.40
N ARG A 420 -5.51 1.04 -27.35
CA ARG A 420 -6.95 1.09 -27.14
C ARG A 420 -7.64 0.03 -27.96
N VAL A 421 -8.46 -0.78 -27.32
CA VAL A 421 -9.30 -1.79 -27.99
C VAL A 421 -10.61 -1.14 -28.42
N ILE A 422 -10.90 -1.14 -29.72
CA ILE A 422 -12.09 -0.54 -30.29
C ILE A 422 -13.09 -1.63 -30.66
N ASP A 423 -14.33 -1.50 -30.18
CA ASP A 423 -15.45 -2.41 -30.46
C ASP A 423 -15.11 -3.90 -30.26
N ASN A 424 -14.22 -4.24 -29.33
CA ASN A 424 -13.71 -5.60 -29.09
C ASN A 424 -13.18 -6.30 -30.37
N SER A 425 -12.62 -5.57 -31.31
CA SER A 425 -12.34 -6.07 -32.66
C SER A 425 -10.98 -5.67 -33.19
N TYR A 426 -10.52 -4.45 -33.03
CA TYR A 426 -9.23 -3.97 -33.50
C TYR A 426 -8.59 -3.03 -32.46
N CYS A 427 -7.30 -2.76 -32.63
CA CYS A 427 -6.53 -1.92 -31.70
C CYS A 427 -5.97 -0.68 -32.38
N GLU A 428 -5.94 0.40 -31.62
CA GLU A 428 -5.19 1.62 -31.94
C GLU A 428 -4.00 1.72 -31.00
N THR A 429 -2.81 1.95 -31.54
CA THR A 429 -1.64 2.29 -30.71
C THR A 429 -1.76 3.74 -30.29
N ILE A 430 -1.88 3.96 -28.98
CA ILE A 430 -1.94 5.30 -28.37
C ILE A 430 -0.53 5.83 -28.11
N TRP A 431 0.35 4.96 -27.58
CA TRP A 431 1.76 5.27 -27.37
C TRP A 431 2.58 3.98 -27.43
N GLU A 432 3.78 4.09 -27.98
CA GLU A 432 4.73 2.99 -28.04
C GLU A 432 6.14 3.53 -27.83
N TYR A 433 6.93 2.84 -27.02
CA TYR A 433 8.33 3.14 -26.79
C TYR A 433 9.19 1.91 -27.01
N GLU A 434 10.14 2.02 -27.92
CA GLU A 434 11.11 0.98 -28.22
C GLU A 434 12.33 1.15 -27.31
N LEU A 435 12.62 0.17 -26.44
CA LEU A 435 13.73 0.26 -25.54
C LEU A 435 15.06 0.22 -26.32
N PRO A 436 16.07 0.98 -25.87
CA PRO A 436 17.43 0.84 -26.37
C PRO A 436 17.94 -0.61 -26.31
N PRO A 437 18.73 -1.08 -27.29
CA PRO A 437 19.16 -2.49 -27.36
C PRO A 437 19.84 -3.02 -26.10
N ASN A 438 20.52 -2.19 -25.35
CA ASN A 438 21.15 -2.56 -24.09
C ASN A 438 20.15 -2.68 -22.93
N LEU A 439 18.88 -2.31 -23.12
CA LEU A 439 17.79 -2.44 -22.17
C LEU A 439 16.79 -3.54 -22.60
N TYR A 440 17.13 -4.39 -23.55
CA TYR A 440 16.30 -5.52 -23.95
C TYR A 440 16.01 -6.44 -22.77
N GLY A 441 14.73 -6.72 -22.52
CA GLY A 441 14.25 -7.58 -21.44
C GLY A 441 13.61 -8.86 -21.94
N SER A 442 14.32 -9.98 -21.94
CA SER A 442 13.82 -11.28 -22.45
C SER A 442 12.79 -11.97 -21.55
N ALA A 443 12.67 -11.54 -20.30
CA ALA A 443 11.77 -12.09 -19.28
C ALA A 443 11.42 -10.98 -18.27
N ALA A 444 10.47 -11.24 -17.35
CA ALA A 444 10.02 -10.26 -16.38
C ALA A 444 9.79 -8.86 -17.02
N GLY A 445 9.85 -7.80 -16.24
CA GLY A 445 9.62 -6.44 -16.72
C GLY A 445 8.28 -5.88 -16.26
N SER A 446 8.27 -4.57 -16.00
CA SER A 446 7.05 -3.86 -15.65
C SER A 446 7.05 -2.46 -16.23
N VAL A 447 5.86 -1.90 -16.36
CA VAL A 447 5.63 -0.51 -16.73
C VAL A 447 4.51 0.06 -15.87
N GLN A 448 4.61 1.33 -15.49
CA GLN A 448 3.59 2.08 -14.78
C GLN A 448 3.47 3.45 -15.44
N LEU A 449 2.23 3.87 -15.73
CA LEU A 449 1.94 5.26 -16.07
C LEU A 449 1.89 6.06 -14.76
N LEU A 450 2.65 7.15 -14.70
CA LEU A 450 2.75 8.03 -13.54
C LEU A 450 1.78 9.21 -13.63
N ASP A 451 1.50 9.86 -12.51
CA ASP A 451 0.52 10.97 -12.42
C ASP A 451 0.95 12.18 -13.25
N ASN A 452 2.26 12.44 -13.38
CA ASN A 452 2.79 13.48 -14.23
C ASN A 452 2.78 13.13 -15.75
N GLY A 453 2.32 11.92 -16.10
CA GLY A 453 2.24 11.40 -17.47
C GLY A 453 3.50 10.68 -17.96
N ASN A 454 4.56 10.59 -17.16
CA ASN A 454 5.74 9.81 -17.47
C ASN A 454 5.47 8.30 -17.32
N TYR A 455 6.42 7.49 -17.75
CA TYR A 455 6.38 6.03 -17.62
C TYR A 455 7.56 5.55 -16.79
N SER A 456 7.28 4.85 -15.67
CA SER A 456 8.29 4.09 -14.93
C SER A 456 8.40 2.70 -15.53
N ILE A 457 9.59 2.29 -15.98
CA ILE A 457 9.82 1.05 -16.70
C ILE A 457 10.94 0.27 -16.04
N TYR A 458 10.67 -0.96 -15.63
CA TYR A 458 11.70 -1.90 -15.20
C TYR A 458 12.02 -2.90 -16.31
N THR A 459 13.32 -3.17 -16.53
CA THR A 459 13.80 -4.19 -17.48
C THR A 459 14.87 -5.08 -16.86
N ILE A 460 14.73 -6.39 -17.06
CA ILE A 460 15.64 -7.41 -16.53
C ILE A 460 17.02 -7.40 -17.19
N GLY A 461 17.12 -6.98 -18.45
CA GLY A 461 18.35 -7.11 -19.24
C GLY A 461 19.58 -6.53 -18.60
N THR A 462 19.41 -5.42 -17.86
CA THR A 462 20.47 -4.77 -17.07
C THR A 462 20.06 -4.57 -15.61
N GLY A 463 18.90 -5.11 -15.19
CA GLY A 463 18.34 -4.81 -13.86
C GLY A 463 18.06 -3.32 -13.66
N SER A 464 17.59 -2.65 -14.71
CA SER A 464 17.41 -1.20 -14.67
C SER A 464 15.96 -0.81 -14.52
N VAL A 465 15.73 0.24 -13.72
CA VAL A 465 14.49 1.02 -13.71
C VAL A 465 14.79 2.35 -14.39
N ILE A 466 13.92 2.77 -15.30
CA ILE A 466 14.03 4.05 -16.00
C ILE A 466 12.72 4.82 -15.89
N GLU A 467 12.80 6.13 -15.85
CA GLU A 467 11.65 7.01 -16.04
C GLU A 467 11.75 7.70 -17.39
N VAL A 468 10.67 7.61 -18.19
CA VAL A 468 10.63 8.06 -19.58
C VAL A 468 9.47 9.02 -19.76
N THR A 469 9.71 10.17 -20.41
CA THR A 469 8.66 11.14 -20.71
C THR A 469 7.73 10.65 -21.84
N PRO A 470 6.54 11.23 -22.01
CA PRO A 470 5.69 10.96 -23.18
C PRO A 470 6.39 11.17 -24.52
N GLU A 471 7.40 12.06 -24.60
CA GLU A 471 8.23 12.33 -25.76
C GLU A 471 9.35 11.31 -25.96
N GLN A 472 9.39 10.24 -25.12
CA GLN A 472 10.34 9.12 -25.23
C GLN A 472 11.78 9.49 -24.79
N GLU A 473 11.95 10.47 -23.91
CA GLU A 473 13.24 10.82 -23.32
C GLU A 473 13.43 10.10 -22.00
N ILE A 474 14.56 9.41 -21.80
CA ILE A 474 14.94 8.86 -20.50
C ILE A 474 15.44 10.02 -19.66
N ILE A 475 14.76 10.31 -18.55
CA ILE A 475 15.09 11.42 -17.64
C ILE A 475 15.72 10.95 -16.34
N TRP A 476 15.56 9.66 -16.01
CA TRP A 476 16.16 9.03 -14.85
C TRP A 476 16.45 7.55 -15.12
N LYS A 477 17.51 7.05 -14.54
CA LYS A 477 17.85 5.64 -14.63
C LYS A 477 18.56 5.16 -13.36
N HIS A 478 18.06 4.10 -12.78
CA HIS A 478 18.76 3.29 -11.79
C HIS A 478 19.15 1.96 -12.42
N THR A 479 20.40 1.53 -12.18
CA THR A 479 20.88 0.20 -12.56
C THR A 479 21.27 -0.53 -11.28
N GLY A 480 20.63 -1.65 -11.04
CA GLY A 480 20.82 -2.44 -9.82
C GLY A 480 22.18 -3.13 -9.78
N ASN A 481 22.58 -3.53 -8.58
CA ASN A 481 23.80 -4.26 -8.28
C ASN A 481 23.69 -5.76 -8.58
N ILE A 482 23.15 -6.15 -9.73
CA ILE A 482 22.91 -7.53 -10.07
C ILE A 482 23.78 -7.99 -11.24
N ASN A 483 24.37 -9.18 -11.10
CA ASN A 483 25.01 -9.87 -12.21
C ASN A 483 23.93 -10.49 -13.10
N SER A 484 23.87 -10.07 -14.36
CA SER A 484 22.86 -10.46 -15.35
C SER A 484 22.71 -11.97 -15.60
N ALA A 485 23.61 -12.80 -15.04
CA ALA A 485 23.52 -14.25 -15.22
C ALA A 485 22.51 -14.93 -14.26
N TRP A 486 22.30 -14.40 -13.03
CA TRP A 486 21.49 -15.03 -11.98
C TRP A 486 20.81 -14.06 -11.01
N GLY A 487 20.96 -12.74 -11.18
CA GLY A 487 20.38 -11.71 -10.33
C GLY A 487 19.21 -11.02 -11.02
N TRP A 488 18.00 -11.15 -10.48
CA TRP A 488 16.81 -10.62 -11.12
C TRP A 488 16.03 -9.79 -10.13
N TYR A 489 15.68 -8.56 -10.53
CA TYR A 489 14.46 -7.92 -10.04
C TYR A 489 13.27 -8.53 -10.77
N TYR A 490 12.11 -8.47 -10.15
CA TYR A 490 10.90 -8.99 -10.79
C TYR A 490 10.05 -7.87 -11.37
N ARG A 491 9.70 -6.91 -10.52
CA ARG A 491 8.94 -5.72 -10.87
C ARG A 491 9.42 -4.52 -10.08
N ALA A 492 9.10 -3.32 -10.58
CA ALA A 492 9.32 -2.08 -9.87
C ALA A 492 8.06 -1.19 -9.98
N TYR A 493 7.79 -0.45 -8.90
CA TYR A 493 6.67 0.49 -8.81
C TYR A 493 7.16 1.83 -8.26
N LYS A 494 6.74 2.94 -8.87
CA LYS A 494 6.91 4.27 -8.30
C LYS A 494 5.80 4.51 -7.29
N ILE A 495 6.13 4.98 -6.10
CA ILE A 495 5.22 5.20 -4.99
C ILE A 495 5.50 6.54 -4.31
N PRO A 496 4.48 7.26 -3.79
CA PRO A 496 4.70 8.56 -3.18
C PRO A 496 5.25 8.48 -1.74
N SER A 497 5.00 7.39 -1.02
CA SER A 497 5.36 7.25 0.39
C SER A 497 5.48 5.77 0.79
N ILE A 498 6.22 5.51 1.87
CA ILE A 498 6.27 4.17 2.50
C ILE A 498 5.28 4.01 3.67
N HIS A 499 4.57 5.07 4.06
CA HIS A 499 3.62 5.08 5.17
C HIS A 499 2.18 5.37 4.68
N PRO A 500 1.53 4.41 4.00
CA PRO A 500 0.19 4.62 3.45
C PRO A 500 -0.91 4.78 4.50
N ASP A 501 -0.62 4.43 5.74
CA ASP A 501 -1.50 4.42 6.90
C ASP A 501 -1.34 5.64 7.82
N ALA A 502 -0.47 6.61 7.48
CA ALA A 502 -0.18 7.75 8.31
C ALA A 502 -1.34 8.77 8.29
N PHE A 503 -2.01 8.98 9.42
CA PHE A 503 -3.02 10.03 9.60
C PHE A 503 -3.14 10.45 11.07
N SER A 504 -3.66 11.65 11.30
CA SER A 504 -3.90 12.17 12.65
C SER A 504 -5.38 12.49 12.86
N VAL A 505 -5.81 12.34 14.10
CA VAL A 505 -7.14 12.73 14.58
C VAL A 505 -6.94 13.65 15.77
N ILE A 506 -7.51 14.85 15.71
CA ILE A 506 -7.49 15.85 16.78
C ILE A 506 -8.91 16.11 17.22
N ALA A 507 -9.19 15.91 18.51
CA ALA A 507 -10.44 16.30 19.12
C ALA A 507 -10.35 17.76 19.58
N ASP A 508 -11.31 18.59 19.19
CA ASP A 508 -11.35 19.98 19.60
C ASP A 508 -11.74 20.10 21.07
N ASN A 509 -11.21 21.13 21.74
CA ASN A 509 -11.49 21.41 23.15
C ASN A 509 -11.21 20.23 24.11
N TYR A 510 -10.21 19.42 23.79
CA TYR A 510 -9.73 18.35 24.66
C TYR A 510 -8.90 18.96 25.78
N THR A 511 -9.37 18.83 27.03
CA THR A 511 -8.82 19.51 28.22
C THR A 511 -8.89 18.59 29.45
N VAL A 512 -8.53 19.11 30.62
CA VAL A 512 -8.69 18.42 31.89
C VAL A 512 -9.74 19.14 32.77
N ASP A 513 -10.57 18.37 33.47
CA ASP A 513 -11.54 18.91 34.44
C ASP A 513 -10.85 19.29 35.77
N GLU A 514 -11.62 19.87 36.71
CA GLU A 514 -11.15 20.25 38.05
C GLU A 514 -10.59 19.06 38.89
N ASN A 515 -10.93 17.84 38.51
CA ASN A 515 -10.47 16.61 39.16
C ASN A 515 -9.28 15.95 38.40
N SER A 516 -8.73 16.62 37.39
CA SER A 516 -7.68 16.14 36.50
C SER A 516 -8.09 14.93 35.64
N ASN A 517 -9.38 14.82 35.28
CA ASN A 517 -9.82 13.86 34.28
C ASN A 517 -9.76 14.49 32.89
N ASN A 518 -9.33 13.72 31.90
CA ASN A 518 -9.36 14.13 30.51
C ASN A 518 -10.81 14.16 30.00
N ILE A 519 -11.21 15.30 29.43
CA ILE A 519 -12.56 15.55 28.91
C ILE A 519 -12.51 16.32 27.60
N ILE A 520 -13.56 16.23 26.81
CA ILE A 520 -13.83 17.24 25.78
C ILE A 520 -14.95 18.16 26.31
N GLN A 521 -14.68 19.44 26.34
CA GLN A 521 -15.62 20.42 26.81
C GLN A 521 -16.35 21.09 25.65
N ILE A 522 -17.62 20.73 25.44
CA ILE A 522 -18.46 21.36 24.41
C ILE A 522 -18.92 22.75 24.87
N SER A 523 -18.59 23.77 24.10
CA SER A 523 -19.03 25.15 24.29
C SER A 523 -20.10 25.61 23.30
N GLY A 524 -20.52 24.73 22.35
CA GLY A 524 -21.48 24.96 21.29
C GLY A 524 -22.51 23.84 21.16
N ASN A 525 -23.00 23.66 19.95
CA ASN A 525 -24.00 22.63 19.63
C ASN A 525 -23.38 21.43 18.88
N SER A 526 -22.05 21.29 18.80
CA SER A 526 -21.33 20.21 18.13
C SER A 526 -20.11 19.76 18.92
N LEU A 527 -19.73 18.52 18.66
CA LEU A 527 -18.44 17.93 19.00
C LEU A 527 -17.66 17.77 17.69
N ASP A 528 -16.47 18.32 17.64
CA ASP A 528 -15.71 18.46 16.40
C ASP A 528 -14.38 17.71 16.47
N PHE A 529 -14.04 17.02 15.36
CA PHE A 529 -12.78 16.32 15.18
C PHE A 529 -12.14 16.74 13.86
N THR A 530 -10.87 17.09 13.90
CA THR A 530 -10.07 17.34 12.70
C THR A 530 -9.28 16.10 12.34
N ILE A 531 -9.48 15.57 11.13
CA ILE A 531 -8.74 14.46 10.57
C ILE A 531 -7.83 14.98 9.47
N ILE A 532 -6.55 14.59 9.47
CA ILE A 532 -5.60 14.93 8.42
C ILE A 532 -4.91 13.67 7.87
N ASN A 533 -4.84 13.56 6.55
CA ASN A 533 -4.10 12.53 5.85
C ASN A 533 -2.62 12.93 5.69
N LYS A 534 -1.69 12.15 6.24
CA LYS A 534 -0.23 12.32 6.13
C LYS A 534 0.45 11.22 5.30
N SER A 535 -0.33 10.31 4.70
CA SER A 535 0.18 9.09 4.07
C SER A 535 0.93 9.28 2.75
N GLY A 536 0.77 10.44 2.09
CA GLY A 536 1.28 10.65 0.73
C GLY A 536 0.36 10.10 -0.38
N TYR A 537 -0.67 9.33 -0.05
CA TYR A 537 -1.67 8.75 -0.96
C TYR A 537 -3.02 9.44 -0.79
N THR A 538 -3.86 9.39 -1.81
CA THR A 538 -5.29 9.68 -1.65
C THR A 538 -5.94 8.47 -0.98
N GLN A 539 -6.45 8.66 0.26
CA GLN A 539 -6.99 7.58 1.08
C GLN A 539 -8.49 7.74 1.34
N PRO A 540 -9.30 6.71 1.09
CA PRO A 540 -10.65 6.63 1.60
C PRO A 540 -10.63 6.20 3.08
N TYR A 541 -11.44 6.87 3.89
CA TYR A 541 -11.60 6.60 5.32
C TYR A 541 -13.02 6.18 5.62
N GLN A 542 -13.19 5.32 6.61
CA GLN A 542 -14.47 5.02 7.24
C GLN A 542 -14.42 5.36 8.72
N PHE A 543 -15.55 5.75 9.28
CA PHE A 543 -15.67 6.02 10.70
C PHE A 543 -17.00 5.52 11.27
N SER A 544 -17.01 5.31 12.60
CA SER A 544 -18.22 5.14 13.39
C SER A 544 -18.10 5.96 14.66
N PHE A 545 -19.21 6.63 15.01
CA PHE A 545 -19.32 7.48 16.19
C PHE A 545 -20.56 7.11 16.99
N GLY A 546 -20.46 7.01 18.32
CA GLY A 546 -21.62 6.73 19.15
C GLY A 546 -21.33 6.79 20.64
N GLU A 547 -22.39 6.82 21.43
CA GLU A 547 -22.32 6.83 22.88
C GLU A 547 -22.17 5.41 23.47
N SER A 548 -21.44 5.32 24.57
CA SER A 548 -21.26 4.08 25.34
C SER A 548 -22.11 4.02 26.60
N THR A 549 -23.01 4.95 26.83
CA THR A 549 -23.84 5.08 28.05
C THR A 549 -25.30 4.70 27.81
N ASP A 550 -25.91 4.03 28.82
CA ASP A 550 -27.35 3.77 28.86
C ASP A 550 -28.11 5.01 29.37
N GLY A 551 -28.79 5.73 28.48
CA GLY A 551 -29.57 6.92 28.85
C GLY A 551 -30.22 7.59 27.62
N PRO A 552 -30.89 8.74 27.78
CA PRO A 552 -31.22 9.57 26.64
C PRO A 552 -29.94 10.00 25.95
N PRO A 553 -29.83 9.86 24.62
CA PRO A 553 -28.58 10.15 23.92
C PRO A 553 -28.35 11.67 23.81
N MET A 554 -27.09 12.10 24.03
CA MET A 554 -26.62 13.44 23.72
C MET A 554 -26.33 13.57 22.22
N PHE A 555 -25.94 12.49 21.57
CA PHE A 555 -25.61 12.42 20.15
C PHE A 555 -26.35 11.28 19.46
N ASP A 556 -26.60 11.41 18.16
CA ASP A 556 -26.98 10.29 17.32
C ASP A 556 -25.80 9.35 17.06
N TYR A 557 -26.08 8.07 16.83
CA TYR A 557 -25.09 7.18 16.25
C TYR A 557 -24.87 7.51 14.78
N GLU A 558 -23.63 7.68 14.36
CA GLU A 558 -23.27 8.01 12.99
C GLU A 558 -22.19 7.07 12.45
N GLU A 559 -22.34 6.67 11.20
CA GLU A 559 -21.32 6.02 10.39
C GLU A 559 -21.18 6.78 9.09
N GLY A 560 -19.98 6.81 8.54
CA GLY A 560 -19.75 7.51 7.27
C GLY A 560 -18.41 7.18 6.66
N ASP A 561 -18.23 7.70 5.47
CA ASP A 561 -16.99 7.60 4.71
C ASP A 561 -16.66 8.94 4.05
N PHE A 562 -15.38 9.14 3.81
CA PHE A 562 -14.85 10.29 3.07
C PHE A 562 -13.48 9.96 2.50
N THR A 563 -13.00 10.78 1.57
CA THR A 563 -11.68 10.63 0.95
C THR A 563 -10.86 11.88 1.16
N LEU A 564 -9.58 11.73 1.50
CA LEU A 564 -8.62 12.83 1.63
C LEU A 564 -7.41 12.58 0.74
N GLY A 565 -7.03 13.59 -0.02
CA GLY A 565 -5.73 13.65 -0.71
C GLY A 565 -4.56 13.84 0.27
N PRO A 566 -3.32 13.77 -0.21
CA PRO A 566 -2.12 13.99 0.59
C PRO A 566 -2.13 15.36 1.27
N ASN A 567 -1.94 15.39 2.59
CA ASN A 567 -1.99 16.59 3.45
C ASN A 567 -3.34 17.34 3.45
N GLU A 568 -4.40 16.75 2.92
CA GLU A 568 -5.76 17.28 3.09
C GLU A 568 -6.32 16.94 4.47
N SER A 569 -7.21 17.79 4.95
CA SER A 569 -7.92 17.59 6.21
C SER A 569 -9.41 17.85 6.07
N ILE A 570 -10.18 17.22 6.97
CA ILE A 570 -11.63 17.42 7.11
C ILE A 570 -11.96 17.65 8.59
N GLU A 571 -12.97 18.46 8.84
CA GLU A 571 -13.61 18.58 10.15
C GLU A 571 -14.90 17.75 10.14
N LEU A 572 -15.01 16.79 11.07
CA LEU A 572 -16.23 16.05 11.33
C LEU A 572 -16.92 16.63 12.54
N SER A 573 -18.18 17.06 12.37
CA SER A 573 -18.99 17.72 13.39
C SER A 573 -20.20 16.88 13.76
N PHE A 574 -20.32 16.46 15.02
CA PHE A 574 -21.42 15.67 15.56
C PHE A 574 -22.34 16.57 16.38
N ALA A 575 -23.61 16.71 15.96
CA ALA A 575 -24.55 17.64 16.56
C ALA A 575 -25.07 17.14 17.92
N VAL A 576 -25.13 18.05 18.91
CA VAL A 576 -25.75 17.78 20.20
C VAL A 576 -27.27 17.77 20.04
N LEU A 577 -27.94 16.65 20.36
CA LEU A 577 -29.39 16.48 20.28
C LEU A 577 -30.12 17.08 21.47
N ASP A 578 -29.60 16.91 22.68
CA ASP A 578 -30.20 17.41 23.93
C ASP A 578 -29.16 18.07 24.81
N GLY A 579 -29.17 19.38 24.81
CA GLY A 579 -28.29 20.24 25.62
C GLY A 579 -28.57 20.18 27.12
N ASN A 580 -29.61 19.44 27.60
CA ASN A 580 -29.84 19.25 29.02
C ASN A 580 -29.02 18.07 29.59
N ILE A 581 -28.34 17.33 28.76
CA ILE A 581 -27.43 16.24 29.19
C ILE A 581 -26.07 16.89 29.47
N SER A 582 -25.64 16.88 30.74
CA SER A 582 -24.39 17.52 31.16
C SER A 582 -23.12 16.75 30.87
N SER A 583 -23.22 15.42 30.69
CA SER A 583 -22.06 14.58 30.36
C SER A 583 -22.46 13.25 29.74
N THR A 584 -21.60 12.73 28.84
CA THR A 584 -21.70 11.37 28.29
C THR A 584 -20.31 10.84 27.95
N ASN A 585 -20.21 9.53 27.62
CA ASN A 585 -19.01 8.93 27.08
C ASN A 585 -19.27 8.54 25.62
N ILE A 586 -18.34 8.89 24.74
CA ILE A 586 -18.41 8.53 23.32
C ILE A 586 -17.25 7.61 22.94
N ASN A 587 -17.50 6.82 21.91
CA ASN A 587 -16.48 6.09 21.18
C ASN A 587 -16.47 6.60 19.74
N PHE A 588 -15.28 6.92 19.24
CA PHE A 588 -15.05 7.32 17.88
C PHE A 588 -13.99 6.39 17.27
N SER A 589 -14.36 5.62 16.26
CA SER A 589 -13.49 4.70 15.54
C SER A 589 -13.32 5.19 14.12
N ILE A 590 -12.08 5.21 13.61
CA ILE A 590 -11.77 5.67 12.26
C ILE A 590 -10.57 4.90 11.70
N TRP A 591 -10.65 4.54 10.42
CA TRP A 591 -9.56 3.81 9.73
C TRP A 591 -9.52 4.12 8.24
N PRO A 592 -8.33 4.07 7.61
CA PRO A 592 -8.22 4.05 6.16
C PRO A 592 -8.75 2.70 5.64
N VAL A 593 -9.65 2.72 4.65
CA VAL A 593 -10.40 1.53 4.17
C VAL A 593 -9.48 0.39 3.74
N HIS A 594 -8.33 0.73 3.14
CA HIS A 594 -7.38 -0.27 2.64
C HIS A 594 -6.31 -0.66 3.67
N HIS A 595 -6.30 -0.02 4.85
CA HIS A 595 -5.33 -0.23 5.93
C HIS A 595 -6.06 -0.34 7.27
N ASP A 596 -7.01 -1.28 7.37
CA ASP A 596 -7.85 -1.50 8.56
C ASP A 596 -7.04 -1.85 9.83
N TYR A 597 -5.80 -2.32 9.68
CA TYR A 597 -4.86 -2.51 10.77
C TYR A 597 -4.45 -1.19 11.45
N ALA A 598 -4.62 -0.03 10.79
CA ALA A 598 -4.37 1.30 11.34
C ALA A 598 -5.61 1.92 12.01
N LEU A 599 -6.58 1.10 12.43
CA LEU A 599 -7.77 1.53 13.16
C LEU A 599 -7.38 2.32 14.41
N LYS A 600 -7.92 3.53 14.53
CA LYS A 600 -7.87 4.34 15.75
C LYS A 600 -9.20 4.23 16.48
N GLU A 601 -9.15 3.71 17.70
CA GLU A 601 -10.29 3.63 18.61
C GLU A 601 -10.11 4.67 19.74
N LEU A 602 -10.89 5.72 19.71
CA LEU A 602 -10.80 6.85 20.63
C LEU A 602 -12.03 6.88 21.52
N SER A 603 -11.81 7.05 22.84
CA SER A 603 -12.89 7.13 23.81
C SER A 603 -12.73 8.41 24.64
N TYR A 604 -13.77 9.23 24.67
CA TYR A 604 -13.74 10.50 25.37
C TYR A 604 -14.92 10.66 26.31
N ASN A 605 -14.65 11.33 27.43
CA ASN A 605 -15.65 11.81 28.36
C ASN A 605 -16.06 13.24 27.90
N ILE A 606 -17.29 13.41 27.54
CA ILE A 606 -17.83 14.66 27.03
C ILE A 606 -18.54 15.38 28.17
N THR A 607 -18.28 16.68 28.30
CA THR A 607 -19.03 17.53 29.23
C THR A 607 -19.51 18.78 28.48
N THR A 608 -20.76 19.18 28.73
CA THR A 608 -21.24 20.47 28.28
C THR A 608 -20.86 21.52 29.32
N ASN A 609 -20.38 22.64 28.84
CA ASN A 609 -20.26 23.81 29.69
C ASN A 609 -21.67 24.38 29.86
N ASP A 610 -22.44 23.85 30.84
CA ASP A 610 -23.63 24.52 31.31
C ASP A 610 -23.22 25.80 32.08
N THR A 611 -22.76 26.80 31.36
CA THR A 611 -22.97 28.15 31.83
C THR A 611 -24.45 28.40 31.65
N LEU A 612 -25.23 27.97 32.65
CA LEU A 612 -26.67 28.27 32.72
C LEU A 612 -26.82 29.79 32.58
N LEU A 613 -27.35 30.23 31.41
CA LEU A 613 -27.47 31.66 31.15
C LEU A 613 -28.18 32.29 32.32
N GLY A 614 -27.53 33.18 33.07
CA GLY A 614 -28.01 33.72 34.32
C GLY A 614 -27.43 33.11 35.61
N ASP A 615 -26.66 32.03 35.54
CA ASP A 615 -25.89 31.49 36.68
C ASP A 615 -24.51 32.17 36.74
N LEU A 616 -24.47 33.32 37.40
CA LEU A 616 -23.29 34.15 37.44
C LEU A 616 -22.23 33.71 38.46
N ASN A 617 -22.63 32.88 39.41
CA ASN A 617 -21.72 32.32 40.41
C ASN A 617 -21.21 30.90 40.06
N GLY A 618 -21.75 30.27 38.97
CA GLY A 618 -21.35 28.96 38.50
C GLY A 618 -21.73 27.79 39.43
N ASP A 619 -22.78 27.96 40.27
CA ASP A 619 -23.21 26.92 41.22
C ASP A 619 -24.25 25.93 40.62
N GLY A 620 -24.61 26.08 39.33
CA GLY A 620 -25.56 25.24 38.58
C GLY A 620 -27.03 25.60 38.90
N THR A 621 -27.33 26.72 39.59
CA THR A 621 -28.71 27.11 39.92
C THR A 621 -28.90 28.61 39.80
N ILE A 622 -29.83 29.05 38.94
CA ILE A 622 -30.21 30.47 38.85
C ILE A 622 -31.03 30.82 40.09
N ASN A 623 -30.48 31.65 40.96
CA ASN A 623 -31.12 32.03 42.19
C ASN A 623 -30.88 33.54 42.55
N VAL A 624 -31.26 33.96 43.75
CA VAL A 624 -31.14 35.36 44.19
C VAL A 624 -29.68 35.85 44.23
N VAL A 625 -28.70 34.95 44.36
CA VAL A 625 -27.27 35.32 44.40
C VAL A 625 -26.85 35.84 43.02
N ASP A 626 -27.27 35.14 41.95
CA ASP A 626 -26.99 35.54 40.58
C ASP A 626 -27.63 36.85 40.19
N ILE A 627 -28.89 37.04 40.60
CA ILE A 627 -29.58 38.34 40.42
C ILE A 627 -28.81 39.47 41.08
N VAL A 628 -28.27 39.26 42.29
CA VAL A 628 -27.46 40.24 42.99
C VAL A 628 -26.14 40.51 42.22
N MET A 629 -25.52 39.49 41.67
CA MET A 629 -24.32 39.63 40.85
C MET A 629 -24.61 40.38 39.55
N LEU A 630 -25.69 40.04 38.83
CA LEU A 630 -26.15 40.77 37.63
C LEU A 630 -26.39 42.24 37.93
N VAL A 631 -27.10 42.54 38.99
CA VAL A 631 -27.33 43.95 39.42
C VAL A 631 -26.01 44.65 39.72
N ASN A 632 -25.02 43.98 40.32
CA ASN A 632 -23.70 44.57 40.57
C ASN A 632 -22.93 44.86 39.28
N ILE A 633 -22.95 43.94 38.31
CA ILE A 633 -22.36 44.15 36.98
C ILE A 633 -22.96 45.39 36.31
N ILE A 634 -24.29 45.52 36.32
CA ILE A 634 -25.01 46.65 35.74
C ILE A 634 -24.66 47.94 36.42
N LEU A 635 -24.59 47.95 37.74
CA LEU A 635 -24.37 49.22 38.55
C LEU A 635 -22.92 49.67 38.52
N ASN A 636 -21.97 48.76 38.45
CA ASN A 636 -20.54 49.07 38.51
C ASN A 636 -19.89 49.21 37.10
N GLY A 637 -20.58 48.83 36.03
CA GLY A 637 -20.07 48.88 34.67
C GLY A 637 -18.86 47.94 34.50
N GLU A 638 -18.95 46.75 35.07
CA GLU A 638 -17.91 45.71 34.96
C GLU A 638 -17.78 45.23 33.50
N GLU A 639 -16.72 44.46 33.20
CA GLU A 639 -16.48 43.92 31.86
C GLU A 639 -17.65 43.03 31.40
N TYR A 640 -17.86 42.95 30.09
CA TYR A 640 -18.92 42.14 29.47
C TYR A 640 -18.79 40.67 29.87
N ASN A 641 -19.84 40.13 30.45
CA ASN A 641 -19.93 38.70 30.79
C ASN A 641 -21.09 38.07 29.98
N PRO A 642 -20.86 37.18 29.05
CA PRO A 642 -21.90 36.61 28.23
C PRO A 642 -22.97 35.82 29.01
N VAL A 643 -22.67 35.28 30.20
CA VAL A 643 -23.64 34.62 31.09
C VAL A 643 -24.65 35.60 31.67
N ALA A 644 -24.32 36.88 31.74
CA ALA A 644 -25.14 37.96 32.24
C ALA A 644 -26.01 38.60 31.17
N ASP A 645 -25.77 38.37 29.89
CA ASP A 645 -26.53 38.87 28.75
C ASP A 645 -27.66 37.88 28.39
N LEU A 646 -28.75 37.95 29.19
CA LEU A 646 -29.88 37.00 29.10
C LEU A 646 -30.69 37.15 27.81
N ASN A 647 -30.60 38.29 27.14
CA ASN A 647 -31.33 38.55 25.90
C ASN A 647 -30.43 38.46 24.64
N SER A 648 -29.13 38.21 24.83
CA SER A 648 -28.11 38.07 23.79
C SER A 648 -28.02 39.29 22.85
N ASP A 649 -28.22 40.53 23.38
CA ASP A 649 -28.12 41.74 22.58
C ASP A 649 -26.72 42.38 22.58
N GLY A 650 -25.74 41.77 23.26
CA GLY A 650 -24.35 42.20 23.36
C GLY A 650 -24.12 43.31 24.40
N THR A 651 -25.11 43.59 25.26
CA THR A 651 -25.00 44.60 26.33
C THR A 651 -25.69 44.15 27.60
N ILE A 652 -24.98 44.17 28.74
CA ILE A 652 -25.57 43.85 30.04
C ILE A 652 -26.24 45.10 30.60
N ASN A 653 -27.56 45.03 30.76
CA ASN A 653 -28.37 46.19 31.21
C ASN A 653 -29.64 45.74 31.96
N VAL A 654 -30.55 46.66 32.27
CA VAL A 654 -31.74 46.38 33.08
C VAL A 654 -32.82 45.54 32.38
N VAL A 655 -32.58 45.13 31.13
CA VAL A 655 -33.47 44.25 30.36
C VAL A 655 -33.10 42.79 30.56
N ASP A 656 -31.83 42.52 30.88
CA ASP A 656 -31.34 41.25 31.31
C ASP A 656 -31.81 40.88 32.71
#